data_01b75b34f29d4452757975df8bb2cc8a
#
_entry.id   01b75b34f29d4452757975df8bb2cc8a
#
_cell.length_a   1.000
_cell.length_b   1.000
_cell.length_c   1.000
_cell.angle_alpha   90.00
_cell.angle_beta   90.00
_cell.angle_gamma   90.00
#
_symmetry.space_group_name_H-M   'P 1'
#
loop_
_entity.id
_entity.type
_entity.pdbx_description
1 polymer ?
#
loop_
_entity_poly.entity_id
_entity_poly.type
_entity_poly.pdbx_seq_one_letter_code
_entity_poly.pdbx_strand_id
1 'polypeptide(L)'
;MAELKNIEVRGAREHNLKNINVDIPRDQLVVITGLSGSGKSSLAFDTIYAEGQRRYVESLSAYARQFLDMMQKPDVDHISGLSPAISIEQKTTSKNPRSTVGTVTEIYDYMRLLFARVGTPYSPATGKPIEAQQVQDMVDRIMTMEEGTRAYLLAPIIRDRKGEYRKEFIELRKQGFQRVKVNGEFHDLDEPPTLDKKFRHDIDVVVDRIVVREGLETRLADSLRTALDLADGIAILETAPADGEPERHTFSEKFACPVSGFTIPEIEPRLFSFNAPFGACPSCDGLGVELFFDERLVVPDQNLKIYDGALAPWRKGKSPYFKQTIEAIAKHYKFDQKTRWKDLPEQVQEVFLRGSGKEEITFRYDEGGRVYEVKRVFEGVIPNMQRRYRETDSNWVREEFERYQNNRPCGTCGGFRLRPEALAVRIGPETGNEDELLHIGKVVEMSIREAYAWCTSVSEHLTPQKNEIARAILKEIRERLGFLNNVGLEYLTMSRASGTLSGGESQRIRLASQIGSGLTGVLYVLDEPSIGLHQRDNDRLLGTLKNLRDQGNTVIVVEHDEEAIREADYVFDIGPGAGVHGGQVVSHGTPEQVANDPNSVTGQYLTGVREISVPSKRRKGNKKKLQVVKATGNNLQNVTVDFPLAKFVCVTGVSGGGKSTLTIETLFKTASMNLNGARQTPAPCQTIKGLEHLDKVIDIDQRPIGRTPRSNPATYTGAFTPIRDWFAGLPESKARGYKPGRFSFNVKGGRCEACQGDGVIKIEMHFLPDVYVECETCKGARYNRETLEVRFKGKSIADVLDMTVEDAQTFFAAVPSIREKMDALMRVGLGYIKVGQQATTLSGGEAQRVKLSKELSKRSTGRTLYILDEPTTGLHFEDVRKLLEVLHELVDQGNSVVVIEHNLDVVKTADYIIDIGPEGGDGGGRVVATGTPEKVAEVAESHTGRYLKPMLYKQTKVAAE
;
A
#
# COMPACT_ATOMS: atom_id res chain seq x y z
N MET A 1 8.82 42.11 -21.68
CA MET A 1 9.39 40.84 -22.18
C MET A 1 8.33 40.21 -23.03
N ALA A 2 8.63 39.80 -24.28
CA ALA A 2 7.65 39.05 -25.06
C ALA A 2 7.34 37.75 -24.32
N GLU A 3 6.05 37.47 -24.04
CA GLU A 3 5.65 36.21 -23.48
C GLU A 3 6.10 35.08 -24.42
N LEU A 4 6.97 34.21 -23.92
CA LEU A 4 7.39 33.00 -24.63
C LEU A 4 6.17 32.10 -24.78
N LYS A 5 5.62 32.00 -25.99
CA LYS A 5 4.41 31.18 -26.27
C LYS A 5 4.65 29.68 -26.25
N ASN A 6 5.90 29.25 -26.43
CA ASN A 6 6.27 27.86 -26.52
C ASN A 6 7.41 27.50 -25.55
N ILE A 7 7.45 26.24 -25.16
CA ILE A 7 8.67 25.60 -24.66
C ILE A 7 9.40 25.05 -25.88
N GLU A 8 10.56 25.61 -26.17
CA GLU A 8 11.36 25.22 -27.33
C GLU A 8 12.45 24.25 -26.89
N VAL A 9 12.43 23.05 -27.44
CA VAL A 9 13.47 22.03 -27.25
C VAL A 9 14.24 21.88 -28.54
N ARG A 10 15.55 21.95 -28.50
CA ARG A 10 16.42 21.80 -29.65
C ARG A 10 17.49 20.76 -29.38
N GLY A 11 17.61 19.80 -30.31
CA GLY A 11 18.67 18.80 -30.28
C GLY A 11 18.55 17.78 -29.15
N ALA A 12 17.35 17.32 -28.82
CA ALA A 12 17.18 16.30 -27.76
C ALA A 12 17.65 14.91 -28.23
N ARG A 13 18.58 14.30 -27.46
CA ARG A 13 19.23 13.02 -27.77
C ARG A 13 19.20 12.04 -26.62
N GLU A 14 18.40 12.31 -25.57
CA GLU A 14 18.33 11.45 -24.41
C GLU A 14 17.83 10.04 -24.80
N HIS A 15 18.49 9.02 -24.32
CA HIS A 15 18.21 7.60 -24.61
C HIS A 15 18.10 7.27 -26.10
N ASN A 16 16.91 7.05 -26.63
CA ASN A 16 16.68 6.72 -28.04
C ASN A 16 16.22 7.90 -28.91
N LEU A 17 16.16 9.12 -28.37
CA LEU A 17 15.78 10.29 -29.12
C LEU A 17 16.83 10.63 -30.19
N LYS A 18 16.38 10.94 -31.42
CA LYS A 18 17.24 11.14 -32.61
C LYS A 18 17.42 12.60 -32.94
N ASN A 19 18.04 13.38 -32.03
CA ASN A 19 18.31 14.80 -32.22
C ASN A 19 17.07 15.59 -32.64
N ILE A 20 15.99 15.42 -31.87
CA ILE A 20 14.69 15.99 -32.21
C ILE A 20 14.55 17.45 -31.74
N ASN A 21 13.78 18.23 -32.52
CA ASN A 21 13.38 19.58 -32.20
C ASN A 21 11.86 19.63 -32.04
N VAL A 22 11.39 20.21 -30.95
CA VAL A 22 9.95 20.36 -30.69
C VAL A 22 9.63 21.72 -30.08
N ASP A 23 8.48 22.25 -30.48
CA ASP A 23 7.90 23.48 -29.98
C ASP A 23 6.59 23.16 -29.30
N ILE A 24 6.59 23.14 -27.97
CA ILE A 24 5.45 22.74 -27.16
C ILE A 24 4.70 23.99 -26.73
N PRO A 25 3.42 24.14 -27.11
CA PRO A 25 2.64 25.31 -26.70
C PRO A 25 2.44 25.36 -25.19
N ARG A 26 2.60 26.57 -24.62
CA ARG A 26 2.37 26.82 -23.20
C ARG A 26 0.89 27.03 -22.92
N ASP A 27 0.51 26.83 -21.66
CA ASP A 27 -0.86 27.05 -21.13
C ASP A 27 -1.91 26.21 -21.89
N GLN A 28 -1.48 25.01 -22.33
CA GLN A 28 -2.28 24.04 -23.05
C GLN A 28 -2.15 22.66 -22.44
N LEU A 29 -3.13 21.80 -22.73
CA LEU A 29 -3.07 20.36 -22.48
C LEU A 29 -2.43 19.69 -23.68
N VAL A 30 -1.18 19.23 -23.48
CA VAL A 30 -0.37 18.61 -24.54
C VAL A 30 -0.24 17.12 -24.27
N VAL A 31 -0.62 16.29 -25.23
CA VAL A 31 -0.47 14.84 -25.13
C VAL A 31 0.72 14.37 -25.96
N ILE A 32 1.62 13.59 -25.33
CA ILE A 32 2.70 12.90 -26.01
C ILE A 32 2.32 11.42 -26.11
N THR A 33 2.09 10.93 -27.32
CA THR A 33 1.64 9.55 -27.59
C THR A 33 2.63 8.81 -28.50
N GLY A 34 2.36 7.55 -28.83
CA GLY A 34 3.19 6.69 -29.68
C GLY A 34 3.44 5.32 -29.08
N LEU A 35 4.11 4.43 -29.79
CA LEU A 35 4.37 3.05 -29.40
C LEU A 35 5.12 2.93 -28.07
N SER A 36 4.95 1.82 -27.35
CA SER A 36 5.74 1.53 -26.14
C SER A 36 7.22 1.49 -26.49
N GLY A 37 8.07 2.19 -25.70
CA GLY A 37 9.51 2.30 -26.00
C GLY A 37 9.87 3.22 -27.13
N SER A 38 8.96 4.08 -27.65
CA SER A 38 9.26 5.00 -28.76
C SER A 38 10.06 6.25 -28.35
N GLY A 39 10.21 6.54 -27.05
CA GLY A 39 10.95 7.71 -26.54
C GLY A 39 10.07 8.80 -25.91
N LYS A 40 8.77 8.55 -25.68
CA LYS A 40 7.85 9.51 -25.05
C LYS A 40 8.33 9.98 -23.68
N SER A 41 8.62 9.04 -22.78
CA SER A 41 9.09 9.35 -21.43
C SER A 41 10.46 10.01 -21.44
N SER A 42 11.34 9.63 -22.40
CA SER A 42 12.64 10.28 -22.59
C SER A 42 12.51 11.76 -22.95
N LEU A 43 11.50 12.13 -23.76
CA LEU A 43 11.22 13.52 -24.07
C LEU A 43 10.56 14.24 -22.87
N ALA A 44 9.49 13.68 -22.31
CA ALA A 44 8.70 14.34 -21.30
C ALA A 44 9.40 14.44 -19.93
N PHE A 45 9.98 13.34 -19.45
CA PHE A 45 10.57 13.25 -18.12
C PHE A 45 12.08 13.44 -18.13
N ASP A 46 12.82 12.64 -18.93
CA ASP A 46 14.27 12.65 -18.88
C ASP A 46 14.88 13.89 -19.57
N THR A 47 14.12 14.60 -20.43
CA THR A 47 14.56 15.83 -21.09
C THR A 47 13.89 17.08 -20.51
N ILE A 48 12.57 17.25 -20.67
CA ILE A 48 11.85 18.48 -20.34
C ILE A 48 11.73 18.67 -18.83
N TYR A 49 11.20 17.69 -18.12
CA TYR A 49 11.05 17.76 -16.68
C TYR A 49 12.40 17.82 -15.95
N ALA A 50 13.35 16.96 -16.34
CA ALA A 50 14.68 16.92 -15.73
C ALA A 50 15.41 18.28 -15.82
N GLU A 51 15.37 18.93 -16.97
CA GLU A 51 15.97 20.26 -17.14
C GLU A 51 15.18 21.34 -16.38
N GLY A 52 13.85 21.28 -16.36
CA GLY A 52 12.99 22.18 -15.58
C GLY A 52 13.30 22.11 -14.10
N GLN A 53 13.40 20.90 -13.55
CA GLN A 53 13.74 20.65 -12.16
C GLN A 53 15.17 21.10 -11.83
N ARG A 54 16.14 20.78 -12.71
CA ARG A 54 17.53 21.19 -12.56
C ARG A 54 17.65 22.72 -12.43
N ARG A 55 17.02 23.49 -13.33
CA ARG A 55 17.03 24.96 -13.30
C ARG A 55 16.34 25.52 -12.06
N TYR A 56 15.25 24.88 -11.63
CA TYR A 56 14.57 25.30 -10.41
C TYR A 56 15.48 25.13 -9.18
N VAL A 57 16.12 23.96 -9.03
CA VAL A 57 17.06 23.69 -7.92
C VAL A 57 18.27 24.62 -7.99
N GLU A 58 18.78 24.94 -9.19
CA GLU A 58 19.87 25.89 -9.40
C GLU A 58 19.52 27.30 -8.91
N SER A 59 18.26 27.70 -8.98
CA SER A 59 17.77 28.99 -8.49
C SER A 59 17.65 29.07 -6.96
N LEU A 60 17.71 27.93 -6.25
CA LEU A 60 17.60 27.84 -4.80
C LEU A 60 18.93 28.16 -4.08
N SER A 61 18.95 28.01 -2.74
CA SER A 61 20.12 28.34 -1.91
C SER A 61 21.35 27.50 -2.24
N ALA A 62 22.54 27.97 -1.79
CA ALA A 62 23.80 27.27 -1.95
C ALA A 62 23.80 25.84 -1.39
N TYR A 63 23.00 25.57 -0.33
CA TYR A 63 22.82 24.24 0.24
C TYR A 63 22.07 23.32 -0.74
N ALA A 64 21.01 23.80 -1.37
CA ALA A 64 20.26 23.02 -2.37
C ALA A 64 21.11 22.70 -3.61
N ARG A 65 22.04 23.61 -3.98
CA ARG A 65 22.97 23.39 -5.10
C ARG A 65 23.95 22.23 -4.90
N GLN A 66 24.24 21.79 -3.67
CA GLN A 66 25.04 20.60 -3.42
C GLN A 66 24.40 19.31 -3.98
N PHE A 67 23.08 19.33 -4.17
CA PHE A 67 22.36 18.21 -4.78
C PHE A 67 22.37 18.27 -6.32
N LEU A 68 22.73 19.42 -6.92
CA LEU A 68 22.83 19.58 -8.38
C LEU A 68 23.95 18.73 -8.99
N ASP A 69 25.07 18.57 -8.29
CA ASP A 69 26.19 17.73 -8.76
C ASP A 69 25.79 16.26 -8.96
N MET A 70 24.66 15.84 -8.36
CA MET A 70 24.07 14.52 -8.52
C MET A 70 22.98 14.45 -9.59
N MET A 71 22.51 15.58 -10.13
CA MET A 71 21.52 15.66 -11.21
C MET A 71 22.23 15.73 -12.56
N GLN A 72 22.13 14.66 -13.33
CA GLN A 72 22.68 14.63 -14.68
C GLN A 72 21.96 15.65 -15.56
N LYS A 73 22.74 16.44 -16.33
CA LYS A 73 22.16 17.33 -17.33
C LYS A 73 21.66 16.49 -18.50
N PRO A 74 20.41 16.67 -18.96
CA PRO A 74 19.91 15.96 -20.12
C PRO A 74 20.76 16.24 -21.37
N ASP A 75 20.89 15.25 -22.26
CA ASP A 75 21.55 15.41 -23.55
C ASP A 75 20.65 16.17 -24.52
N VAL A 76 20.77 17.49 -24.46
CA VAL A 76 19.99 18.44 -25.25
C VAL A 76 20.84 19.70 -25.53
N ASP A 77 20.73 20.25 -26.73
CA ASP A 77 21.48 21.46 -27.08
C ASP A 77 20.94 22.68 -26.34
N HIS A 78 19.63 22.89 -26.39
CA HIS A 78 18.98 24.02 -25.75
C HIS A 78 17.52 23.77 -25.42
N ILE A 79 17.06 24.27 -24.26
CA ILE A 79 15.64 24.37 -23.91
C ILE A 79 15.35 25.78 -23.41
N SER A 80 14.32 26.43 -23.97
CA SER A 80 13.79 27.73 -23.51
C SER A 80 12.31 27.65 -23.15
N GLY A 81 11.79 28.66 -22.46
CA GLY A 81 10.38 28.76 -22.10
C GLY A 81 9.91 27.85 -20.96
N LEU A 82 10.81 27.18 -20.26
CA LEU A 82 10.44 26.33 -19.11
C LEU A 82 9.92 27.16 -17.93
N SER A 83 8.82 26.69 -17.35
CA SER A 83 8.32 27.08 -16.04
C SER A 83 8.83 26.11 -14.96
N PRO A 84 8.68 26.42 -13.65
CA PRO A 84 8.90 25.44 -12.60
C PRO A 84 8.13 24.16 -12.92
N ALA A 85 8.82 23.00 -12.91
CA ALA A 85 8.25 21.74 -13.36
C ALA A 85 7.91 20.82 -12.20
N ILE A 86 6.73 20.19 -12.26
CA ILE A 86 6.23 19.18 -11.31
C ILE A 86 5.95 17.90 -12.09
N SER A 87 6.55 16.79 -11.63
CA SER A 87 6.33 15.46 -12.19
C SER A 87 5.38 14.64 -11.34
N ILE A 88 4.45 13.96 -12.00
CA ILE A 88 3.51 13.04 -11.38
C ILE A 88 3.66 11.66 -12.04
N GLU A 89 4.67 10.91 -11.57
CA GLU A 89 5.01 9.59 -12.08
C GLU A 89 4.30 8.47 -11.31
N GLN A 90 4.21 7.28 -11.93
CA GLN A 90 3.65 6.08 -11.32
C GLN A 90 4.55 5.40 -10.28
N LYS A 91 5.77 5.88 -10.06
CA LYS A 91 6.73 5.20 -9.18
C LYS A 91 6.16 4.91 -7.80
N THR A 92 6.47 3.72 -7.34
CA THR A 92 5.99 3.08 -6.13
C THR A 92 5.89 4.01 -4.93
N THR A 93 4.72 3.97 -4.30
CA THR A 93 4.40 4.58 -3.02
C THR A 93 5.42 4.23 -1.94
N SER A 94 5.60 5.15 -1.02
CA SER A 94 6.35 4.91 0.21
C SER A 94 5.85 3.63 0.90
N LYS A 95 6.76 2.70 1.17
CA LYS A 95 6.47 1.49 1.96
C LYS A 95 6.36 1.77 3.46
N ASN A 96 6.37 3.04 3.86
CA ASN A 96 6.23 3.41 5.26
C ASN A 96 4.81 3.07 5.74
N PRO A 97 4.63 2.16 6.71
CA PRO A 97 3.32 1.75 7.20
C PRO A 97 2.55 2.88 7.91
N ARG A 98 3.23 3.96 8.26
CA ARG A 98 2.64 5.17 8.87
C ARG A 98 2.15 6.18 7.84
N SER A 99 2.45 6.00 6.55
CA SER A 99 1.96 6.85 5.47
C SER A 99 0.55 6.39 5.07
N THR A 100 -0.43 7.29 5.12
CA THR A 100 -1.82 7.05 4.74
C THR A 100 -2.30 8.06 3.71
N VAL A 101 -3.43 7.81 3.07
CA VAL A 101 -4.06 8.75 2.14
C VAL A 101 -4.21 10.12 2.83
N GLY A 102 -4.76 10.16 4.05
CA GLY A 102 -4.97 11.39 4.80
C GLY A 102 -3.68 12.17 5.11
N THR A 103 -2.55 11.48 5.37
CA THR A 103 -1.28 12.15 5.65
C THR A 103 -0.58 12.65 4.39
N VAL A 104 -0.69 11.92 3.27
CA VAL A 104 -0.09 12.33 1.99
C VAL A 104 -0.81 13.54 1.39
N THR A 105 -2.11 13.65 1.63
CA THR A 105 -2.95 14.76 1.16
C THR A 105 -3.00 15.94 2.13
N GLU A 106 -2.31 15.85 3.27
CA GLU A 106 -2.34 16.83 4.37
C GLU A 106 -3.73 17.01 5.01
N ILE A 107 -4.76 16.29 4.56
CA ILE A 107 -6.11 16.37 5.12
C ILE A 107 -6.08 15.98 6.60
N TYR A 108 -5.27 14.99 6.97
CA TYR A 108 -5.14 14.54 8.34
C TYR A 108 -4.60 15.64 9.29
N ASP A 109 -3.74 16.51 8.80
CA ASP A 109 -3.20 17.63 9.61
C ASP A 109 -4.30 18.67 9.93
N TYR A 110 -5.16 18.96 8.95
CA TYR A 110 -6.34 19.81 9.19
C TYR A 110 -7.37 19.13 10.08
N MET A 111 -7.56 17.81 9.94
CA MET A 111 -8.44 17.05 10.84
C MET A 111 -7.96 17.10 12.29
N ARG A 112 -6.65 16.94 12.52
CA ARG A 112 -6.04 17.07 13.85
C ARG A 112 -6.31 18.46 14.45
N LEU A 113 -6.18 19.50 13.63
CA LEU A 113 -6.47 20.86 14.05
C LEU A 113 -7.95 21.05 14.36
N LEU A 114 -8.85 20.51 13.54
CA LEU A 114 -10.29 20.57 13.75
C LEU A 114 -10.66 19.93 15.09
N PHE A 115 -10.25 18.69 15.35
CA PHE A 115 -10.57 17.96 16.57
C PHE A 115 -9.96 18.63 17.81
N ALA A 116 -8.78 19.22 17.70
CA ALA A 116 -8.13 19.94 18.80
C ALA A 116 -8.84 21.24 19.14
N ARG A 117 -9.50 21.91 18.18
CA ARG A 117 -10.11 23.24 18.39
C ARG A 117 -11.61 23.21 18.70
N VAL A 118 -12.34 22.26 18.10
CA VAL A 118 -13.80 22.21 18.26
C VAL A 118 -14.31 20.91 18.86
N GLY A 119 -13.46 19.89 18.98
CA GLY A 119 -13.81 18.62 19.58
C GLY A 119 -14.15 18.75 21.06
N THR A 120 -15.09 17.94 21.54
CA THR A 120 -15.49 17.86 22.96
C THR A 120 -15.00 16.52 23.52
N PRO A 121 -14.28 16.50 24.64
CA PRO A 121 -13.83 15.26 25.26
C PRO A 121 -14.99 14.58 26.00
N TYR A 122 -15.08 13.26 25.87
CA TYR A 122 -16.09 12.43 26.53
C TYR A 122 -15.42 11.39 27.42
N SER A 123 -16.06 11.06 28.54
CA SER A 123 -15.59 9.99 29.42
C SER A 123 -15.85 8.61 28.77
N PRO A 124 -14.83 7.75 28.61
CA PRO A 124 -15.05 6.39 28.11
C PRO A 124 -15.91 5.52 29.03
N ALA A 125 -15.96 5.86 30.33
CA ALA A 125 -16.70 5.10 31.33
C ALA A 125 -18.18 5.53 31.48
N THR A 126 -18.48 6.82 31.27
CA THR A 126 -19.82 7.37 31.49
C THR A 126 -20.52 7.86 30.23
N GLY A 127 -19.78 7.98 29.11
CA GLY A 127 -20.29 8.55 27.85
C GLY A 127 -20.63 10.04 27.93
N LYS A 128 -20.37 10.73 29.07
CA LYS A 128 -20.69 12.12 29.28
C LYS A 128 -19.53 13.04 28.90
N PRO A 129 -19.78 14.29 28.46
CA PRO A 129 -18.74 15.26 28.20
C PRO A 129 -17.94 15.56 29.47
N ILE A 130 -16.63 15.79 29.26
CA ILE A 130 -15.70 16.17 30.31
C ILE A 130 -15.34 17.65 30.10
N GLU A 131 -15.55 18.49 31.11
CA GLU A 131 -15.22 19.90 31.04
C GLU A 131 -14.08 20.24 32.02
N ALA A 132 -13.20 21.14 31.62
CA ALA A 132 -12.24 21.75 32.51
C ALA A 132 -12.94 22.87 33.27
N GLN A 133 -12.87 22.83 34.60
CA GLN A 133 -13.51 23.84 35.48
C GLN A 133 -12.50 24.91 35.88
N GLN A 134 -12.90 26.15 35.88
CA GLN A 134 -12.10 27.22 36.51
C GLN A 134 -12.29 27.19 38.03
N VAL A 135 -11.28 27.64 38.76
CA VAL A 135 -11.37 27.68 40.23
C VAL A 135 -12.62 28.45 40.73
N GLN A 136 -13.01 29.51 40.00
CA GLN A 136 -14.21 30.25 40.29
C GLN A 136 -15.48 29.39 40.18
N ASP A 137 -15.59 28.60 39.11
CA ASP A 137 -16.73 27.69 38.86
C ASP A 137 -16.82 26.63 39.97
N MET A 138 -15.65 26.13 40.44
CA MET A 138 -15.58 25.17 41.53
C MET A 138 -16.07 25.82 42.86
N VAL A 139 -15.62 27.02 43.14
CA VAL A 139 -16.04 27.82 44.30
C VAL A 139 -17.55 28.02 44.26
N ASP A 140 -18.09 28.53 43.18
CA ASP A 140 -19.50 28.81 42.99
C ASP A 140 -20.36 27.55 43.22
N ARG A 141 -19.90 26.41 42.67
CA ARG A 141 -20.58 25.13 42.86
C ARG A 141 -20.56 24.64 44.31
N ILE A 142 -19.46 24.83 45.03
CA ILE A 142 -19.38 24.47 46.46
C ILE A 142 -20.27 25.38 47.27
N MET A 143 -20.32 26.67 46.95
CA MET A 143 -21.15 27.67 47.64
C MET A 143 -22.67 27.47 47.41
N THR A 144 -23.08 26.68 46.39
CA THR A 144 -24.49 26.27 46.20
C THR A 144 -24.95 25.17 47.16
N MET A 145 -24.05 24.54 47.91
CA MET A 145 -24.41 23.55 48.94
C MET A 145 -25.11 24.21 50.14
N GLU A 146 -25.84 23.40 50.92
CA GLU A 146 -26.56 23.89 52.10
C GLU A 146 -25.59 24.56 53.10
N GLU A 147 -26.00 25.71 53.63
CA GLU A 147 -25.24 26.45 54.66
C GLU A 147 -25.04 25.58 55.90
N GLY A 148 -23.81 25.51 56.42
CA GLY A 148 -23.45 24.61 57.50
C GLY A 148 -22.92 23.25 57.10
N THR A 149 -22.93 22.92 55.80
CA THR A 149 -22.34 21.65 55.30
C THR A 149 -20.84 21.59 55.64
N ARG A 150 -20.44 20.54 56.35
CA ARG A 150 -19.04 20.26 56.69
C ARG A 150 -18.44 19.39 55.62
N ALA A 151 -17.23 19.73 55.16
CA ALA A 151 -16.54 18.95 54.16
C ALA A 151 -15.02 19.03 54.32
N TYR A 152 -14.33 18.03 53.78
CA TYR A 152 -12.90 17.98 53.59
C TYR A 152 -12.55 18.31 52.16
N LEU A 153 -11.62 19.21 51.94
CA LEU A 153 -11.00 19.43 50.65
C LEU A 153 -9.74 18.57 50.56
N LEU A 154 -9.73 17.65 49.62
CA LEU A 154 -8.72 16.60 49.45
C LEU A 154 -7.95 16.77 48.13
N ALA A 155 -6.65 16.55 48.19
CA ALA A 155 -5.79 16.47 47.02
C ALA A 155 -5.38 14.99 46.78
N PRO A 156 -5.87 14.31 45.72
CA PRO A 156 -5.58 12.92 45.46
C PRO A 156 -4.23 12.77 44.77
N ILE A 157 -3.15 12.60 45.52
CA ILE A 157 -1.79 12.54 45.02
C ILE A 157 -1.41 11.14 44.47
N ILE A 158 -1.99 10.08 45.01
CA ILE A 158 -1.75 8.70 44.57
C ILE A 158 -3.09 8.01 44.33
N ARG A 159 -3.24 7.37 43.15
CA ARG A 159 -4.44 6.63 42.76
C ARG A 159 -4.07 5.28 42.17
N ASP A 160 -4.55 4.20 42.78
CA ASP A 160 -4.37 2.80 42.35
C ASP A 160 -2.92 2.44 41.95
N ARG A 161 -1.92 2.94 42.74
CA ARG A 161 -0.51 2.68 42.49
C ARG A 161 0.14 1.88 43.60
N LYS A 162 1.06 0.97 43.24
CA LYS A 162 1.88 0.21 44.18
C LYS A 162 3.02 1.07 44.71
N GLY A 163 3.29 1.02 46.00
CA GLY A 163 4.41 1.74 46.57
C GLY A 163 4.34 1.81 48.10
N GLU A 164 5.43 2.22 48.78
CA GLU A 164 5.52 2.43 50.22
C GLU A 164 5.29 3.88 50.63
N TYR A 165 5.47 4.84 49.75
CA TYR A 165 5.21 6.30 49.85
C TYR A 165 5.76 7.01 51.09
N ARG A 166 6.78 6.45 51.73
CA ARG A 166 7.41 7.03 52.97
C ARG A 166 8.06 8.40 52.70
N LYS A 167 8.66 8.56 51.53
CA LYS A 167 9.29 9.85 51.17
C LYS A 167 8.26 10.93 50.91
N GLU A 168 7.17 10.60 50.27
CA GLU A 168 6.04 11.48 49.98
C GLU A 168 5.39 11.96 51.26
N PHE A 169 5.17 11.08 52.25
CA PHE A 169 4.64 11.49 53.55
C PHE A 169 5.58 12.46 54.33
N ILE A 170 6.90 12.23 54.26
CA ILE A 170 7.89 13.12 54.87
C ILE A 170 7.87 14.51 54.20
N GLU A 171 7.68 14.55 52.88
CA GLU A 171 7.67 15.77 52.09
C GLU A 171 6.40 16.58 52.34
N LEU A 172 5.23 15.94 52.38
CA LEU A 172 3.95 16.54 52.75
C LEU A 172 3.99 17.16 54.15
N ARG A 173 4.61 16.46 55.11
CA ARG A 173 4.80 17.00 56.48
C ARG A 173 5.67 18.26 56.50
N LYS A 174 6.75 18.29 55.69
CA LYS A 174 7.62 19.46 55.54
C LYS A 174 6.89 20.66 54.92
N GLN A 175 5.94 20.39 54.02
CA GLN A 175 5.08 21.40 53.40
C GLN A 175 3.97 21.92 54.36
N GLY A 176 3.82 21.31 55.54
CA GLY A 176 2.91 21.78 56.60
C GLY A 176 1.55 21.09 56.61
N PHE A 177 1.32 20.05 55.80
CA PHE A 177 0.09 19.25 55.85
C PHE A 177 0.11 18.38 57.11
N GLN A 178 -1.06 18.19 57.71
CA GLN A 178 -1.21 17.44 58.97
C GLN A 178 -1.83 16.07 58.80
N ARG A 179 -2.69 15.88 57.80
CA ARG A 179 -3.46 14.64 57.62
C ARG A 179 -3.50 14.17 56.16
N VAL A 180 -3.56 12.86 56.02
CA VAL A 180 -3.82 12.17 54.77
C VAL A 180 -4.94 11.17 54.95
N LYS A 181 -5.67 10.88 53.87
CA LYS A 181 -6.63 9.78 53.80
C LYS A 181 -6.00 8.68 52.95
N VAL A 182 -5.75 7.51 53.53
CA VAL A 182 -5.12 6.38 52.82
C VAL A 182 -6.12 5.25 52.74
N ASN A 183 -6.42 4.77 51.54
CA ASN A 183 -7.38 3.69 51.27
C ASN A 183 -8.74 3.91 51.97
N GLY A 184 -9.17 5.16 52.13
CA GLY A 184 -10.42 5.53 52.76
C GLY A 184 -10.34 5.86 54.26
N GLU A 185 -9.23 5.67 54.93
CA GLU A 185 -9.02 5.95 56.36
C GLU A 185 -8.14 7.17 56.58
N PHE A 186 -8.49 8.03 57.55
CA PHE A 186 -7.72 9.23 57.91
C PHE A 186 -6.56 8.89 58.83
N HIS A 187 -5.36 9.34 58.49
CA HIS A 187 -4.13 9.19 59.24
C HIS A 187 -3.46 10.53 59.49
N ASP A 188 -2.82 10.66 60.63
CA ASP A 188 -1.96 11.83 60.93
C ASP A 188 -0.59 11.67 60.30
N LEU A 189 -0.06 12.73 59.69
CA LEU A 189 1.28 12.72 59.11
C LEU A 189 2.43 12.71 60.12
N ASP A 190 2.12 12.92 61.45
CA ASP A 190 3.11 12.69 62.47
C ASP A 190 3.37 11.21 62.76
N GLU A 191 2.37 10.35 62.49
CA GLU A 191 2.46 8.89 62.57
C GLU A 191 1.89 8.26 61.28
N PRO A 192 2.61 8.38 60.14
CA PRO A 192 2.06 7.92 58.89
C PRO A 192 1.97 6.38 58.83
N PRO A 193 0.95 5.83 58.13
CA PRO A 193 0.77 4.40 58.05
C PRO A 193 1.93 3.74 57.26
N THR A 194 2.30 2.54 57.67
CA THR A 194 3.28 1.71 56.91
C THR A 194 2.56 0.97 55.81
N LEU A 195 2.84 1.31 54.54
CA LEU A 195 2.20 0.72 53.38
C LEU A 195 3.07 -0.41 52.78
N ASP A 196 2.40 -1.48 52.31
CA ASP A 196 3.10 -2.59 51.62
C ASP A 196 3.22 -2.29 50.12
N LYS A 197 4.45 -2.29 49.64
CA LYS A 197 4.77 -2.04 48.21
C LYS A 197 4.13 -3.01 47.20
N LYS A 198 3.58 -4.13 47.67
CA LYS A 198 2.92 -5.14 46.84
C LYS A 198 1.48 -4.79 46.51
N PHE A 199 0.80 -4.00 47.34
CA PHE A 199 -0.57 -3.59 47.16
C PHE A 199 -0.68 -2.24 46.49
N ARG A 200 -1.83 -1.96 45.91
CA ARG A 200 -2.19 -0.67 45.36
C ARG A 200 -2.82 0.21 46.43
N HIS A 201 -2.49 1.47 46.40
CA HIS A 201 -2.95 2.42 47.43
C HIS A 201 -3.52 3.66 46.76
N ASP A 202 -4.51 4.26 47.44
CA ASP A 202 -5.05 5.56 47.18
C ASP A 202 -4.66 6.48 48.35
N ILE A 203 -4.08 7.66 48.03
CA ILE A 203 -3.64 8.62 49.04
C ILE A 203 -4.17 10.00 48.68
N ASP A 204 -5.06 10.53 49.51
CA ASP A 204 -5.59 11.88 49.41
C ASP A 204 -5.00 12.74 50.54
N VAL A 205 -4.45 13.92 50.26
CA VAL A 205 -3.96 14.87 51.24
C VAL A 205 -5.12 15.76 51.69
N VAL A 206 -5.34 15.92 52.96
CA VAL A 206 -6.33 16.86 53.50
C VAL A 206 -5.75 18.26 53.44
N VAL A 207 -6.21 19.05 52.45
CA VAL A 207 -5.75 20.43 52.23
C VAL A 207 -6.46 21.40 53.14
N ASP A 208 -7.79 21.26 53.27
CA ASP A 208 -8.60 22.15 54.14
C ASP A 208 -9.83 21.42 54.72
N ARG A 209 -10.36 21.96 55.83
CA ARG A 209 -11.63 21.56 56.43
C ARG A 209 -12.55 22.76 56.39
N ILE A 210 -13.60 22.64 55.64
CA ILE A 210 -14.52 23.77 55.39
C ILE A 210 -15.89 23.50 55.98
N VAL A 211 -16.55 24.62 56.32
CA VAL A 211 -17.96 24.67 56.64
C VAL A 211 -18.56 25.70 55.71
N VAL A 212 -19.50 25.31 54.86
CA VAL A 212 -20.12 26.21 53.89
C VAL A 212 -20.85 27.32 54.62
N ARG A 213 -20.45 28.58 54.38
CA ARG A 213 -21.04 29.79 54.95
C ARG A 213 -20.70 31.00 54.07
N GLU A 214 -21.47 32.04 54.13
CA GLU A 214 -21.20 33.30 53.43
C GLU A 214 -19.80 33.86 53.78
N GLY A 215 -19.04 34.34 52.80
CA GLY A 215 -17.69 34.90 52.98
C GLY A 215 -16.57 33.83 52.99
N LEU A 216 -16.84 32.59 52.60
CA LEU A 216 -15.84 31.52 52.48
C LEU A 216 -15.06 31.58 51.17
N GLU A 217 -15.54 32.31 50.15
CA GLU A 217 -15.14 32.23 48.76
C GLU A 217 -13.62 32.38 48.52
N THR A 218 -13.03 33.44 49.13
CA THR A 218 -11.60 33.72 48.97
C THR A 218 -10.72 32.62 49.54
N ARG A 219 -11.02 32.15 50.76
CA ARG A 219 -10.28 31.07 51.42
C ARG A 219 -10.43 29.75 50.65
N LEU A 220 -11.66 29.49 50.18
CA LEU A 220 -11.95 28.29 49.38
C LEU A 220 -11.18 28.29 48.06
N ALA A 221 -11.11 29.43 47.38
CA ALA A 221 -10.32 29.57 46.13
C ALA A 221 -8.83 29.28 46.35
N ASP A 222 -8.24 29.77 47.44
CA ASP A 222 -6.83 29.53 47.79
C ASP A 222 -6.58 28.06 48.15
N SER A 223 -7.50 27.46 48.91
CA SER A 223 -7.44 26.06 49.28
C SER A 223 -7.60 25.14 48.07
N LEU A 224 -8.51 25.45 47.14
CA LEU A 224 -8.67 24.76 45.89
C LEU A 224 -7.42 24.83 45.03
N ARG A 225 -6.82 26.03 44.88
CA ARG A 225 -5.55 26.17 44.16
C ARG A 225 -4.47 25.27 44.76
N THR A 226 -4.34 25.28 46.09
CA THR A 226 -3.36 24.42 46.79
C THR A 226 -3.63 22.94 46.51
N ALA A 227 -4.90 22.53 46.54
CA ALA A 227 -5.28 21.13 46.23
C ALA A 227 -5.00 20.74 44.78
N LEU A 228 -5.32 21.65 43.84
CA LEU A 228 -5.11 21.42 42.41
C LEU A 228 -3.61 21.36 42.05
N ASP A 229 -2.80 22.26 42.60
CA ASP A 229 -1.34 22.27 42.42
C ASP A 229 -0.70 21.00 42.98
N LEU A 230 -1.17 20.51 44.12
CA LEU A 230 -0.62 19.33 44.79
C LEU A 230 -0.98 18.02 44.05
N ALA A 231 -2.17 17.93 43.49
CA ALA A 231 -2.70 16.73 42.85
C ALA A 231 -2.84 16.88 41.33
N ASP A 232 -1.96 17.65 40.70
CA ASP A 232 -1.85 17.80 39.27
C ASP A 232 -3.18 18.16 38.57
N GLY A 233 -3.87 19.16 39.14
CA GLY A 233 -5.11 19.72 38.60
C GLY A 233 -6.40 19.01 39.02
N ILE A 234 -6.39 18.22 40.09
CA ILE A 234 -7.58 17.56 40.64
C ILE A 234 -7.76 17.85 42.10
N ALA A 235 -9.00 18.18 42.50
CA ALA A 235 -9.38 18.36 43.90
C ALA A 235 -10.67 17.57 44.18
N ILE A 236 -10.82 17.04 45.39
CA ILE A 236 -12.01 16.33 45.84
C ILE A 236 -12.60 17.04 47.05
N LEU A 237 -13.86 17.35 46.99
CA LEU A 237 -14.65 17.75 48.16
C LEU A 237 -15.40 16.53 48.67
N GLU A 238 -15.13 16.14 49.90
CA GLU A 238 -15.84 15.04 50.56
C GLU A 238 -16.65 15.60 51.75
N THR A 239 -17.97 15.45 51.69
CA THR A 239 -18.85 15.91 52.77
C THR A 239 -18.67 15.04 54.01
N ALA A 240 -18.82 15.66 55.20
CA ALA A 240 -18.73 14.99 56.49
C ALA A 240 -20.04 15.16 57.24
N PRO A 241 -21.14 14.53 56.82
CA PRO A 241 -22.42 14.63 57.53
C PRO A 241 -22.34 13.99 58.92
N ALA A 242 -23.17 14.47 59.87
CA ALA A 242 -23.21 13.89 61.21
C ALA A 242 -23.86 12.50 61.21
N ASP A 243 -24.83 12.29 60.33
CA ASP A 243 -25.51 11.01 60.07
C ASP A 243 -25.64 10.82 58.56
N GLY A 244 -25.09 9.72 58.01
CA GLY A 244 -25.15 9.39 56.59
C GLY A 244 -23.79 9.05 55.97
N GLU A 245 -23.80 8.63 54.69
CA GLU A 245 -22.57 8.36 53.97
C GLU A 245 -21.97 9.64 53.37
N PRO A 246 -20.62 9.81 53.36
CA PRO A 246 -19.96 10.97 52.76
C PRO A 246 -20.19 11.02 51.23
N GLU A 247 -20.58 12.18 50.72
CA GLU A 247 -20.64 12.42 49.29
C GLU A 247 -19.31 12.98 48.79
N ARG A 248 -18.81 12.47 47.69
CA ARG A 248 -17.56 12.91 47.04
C ARG A 248 -17.87 13.67 45.77
N HIS A 249 -17.44 14.94 45.69
CA HIS A 249 -17.50 15.80 44.52
C HIS A 249 -16.08 16.01 44.00
N THR A 250 -15.79 15.55 42.77
CA THR A 250 -14.49 15.75 42.18
C THR A 250 -14.50 16.97 41.27
N PHE A 251 -13.51 17.84 41.43
CA PHE A 251 -13.25 19.02 40.63
C PHE A 251 -11.94 18.85 39.87
N SER A 252 -11.84 19.40 38.66
CA SER A 252 -10.63 19.32 37.86
C SER A 252 -10.42 20.55 37.00
N GLU A 253 -9.24 21.16 37.07
CA GLU A 253 -8.79 22.17 36.11
C GLU A 253 -8.41 21.54 34.76
N LYS A 254 -8.17 20.24 34.73
CA LYS A 254 -7.90 19.44 33.51
C LYS A 254 -9.16 18.71 33.10
N PHE A 255 -9.18 18.27 31.82
CA PHE A 255 -10.24 17.39 31.35
C PHE A 255 -10.15 16.03 32.05
N ALA A 256 -10.90 15.84 33.10
CA ALA A 256 -10.90 14.62 33.92
C ALA A 256 -12.32 14.11 34.18
N CYS A 257 -12.50 12.79 34.05
CA CYS A 257 -13.74 12.14 34.44
C CYS A 257 -13.75 11.91 35.98
N PRO A 258 -14.72 12.45 36.72
CA PRO A 258 -14.77 12.27 38.15
C PRO A 258 -15.05 10.83 38.61
N VAL A 259 -15.66 10.00 37.73
CA VAL A 259 -16.06 8.63 38.05
C VAL A 259 -14.93 7.63 37.82
N SER A 260 -14.24 7.70 36.67
CA SER A 260 -13.22 6.72 36.25
C SER A 260 -11.78 7.19 36.51
N GLY A 261 -11.58 8.45 36.82
CA GLY A 261 -10.25 9.04 36.92
C GLY A 261 -9.54 9.18 35.56
N PHE A 262 -10.25 8.94 34.44
CA PHE A 262 -9.73 9.15 33.09
C PHE A 262 -9.45 10.64 32.88
N THR A 263 -8.22 10.96 32.49
CA THR A 263 -7.77 12.33 32.30
C THR A 263 -7.19 12.54 30.93
N ILE A 264 -7.49 13.68 30.31
CA ILE A 264 -6.84 14.14 29.09
C ILE A 264 -5.93 15.32 29.48
N PRO A 265 -4.60 15.16 29.37
CA PRO A 265 -3.69 16.19 29.92
C PRO A 265 -3.80 17.51 29.16
N GLU A 266 -3.92 17.46 27.83
CA GLU A 266 -4.00 18.65 27.00
C GLU A 266 -4.58 18.29 25.63
N ILE A 267 -5.54 19.09 25.13
CA ILE A 267 -6.14 18.86 23.80
C ILE A 267 -5.44 19.74 22.78
N GLU A 268 -4.35 19.23 22.21
CA GLU A 268 -3.54 19.85 21.18
C GLU A 268 -3.51 19.01 19.90
N PRO A 269 -3.17 19.59 18.72
CA PRO A 269 -3.07 18.82 17.48
C PRO A 269 -2.10 17.64 17.56
N ARG A 270 -1.07 17.69 18.41
CA ARG A 270 -0.12 16.58 18.62
C ARG A 270 -0.76 15.35 19.30
N LEU A 271 -1.83 15.54 20.08
CA LEU A 271 -2.59 14.44 20.71
C LEU A 271 -3.21 13.51 19.65
N PHE A 272 -3.56 14.06 18.50
CA PHE A 272 -4.17 13.32 17.38
C PHE A 272 -3.14 12.83 16.35
N SER A 273 -1.84 12.88 16.67
CA SER A 273 -0.78 12.41 15.78
C SER A 273 -0.37 10.98 16.13
N PHE A 274 -0.65 10.02 15.27
CA PHE A 274 -0.17 8.65 15.44
C PHE A 274 1.32 8.48 15.07
N ASN A 275 1.98 9.53 14.55
CA ASN A 275 3.42 9.57 14.26
C ASN A 275 4.24 10.12 15.44
N ALA A 276 3.59 10.70 16.44
CA ALA A 276 4.23 11.24 17.63
C ALA A 276 3.91 10.37 18.86
N PRO A 277 4.88 10.10 19.74
CA PRO A 277 4.66 9.27 20.94
C PRO A 277 3.54 9.77 21.85
N PHE A 278 3.29 11.10 21.83
CA PHE A 278 2.23 11.74 22.62
C PHE A 278 0.83 11.35 22.17
N GLY A 279 0.59 11.07 20.89
CA GLY A 279 -0.74 10.72 20.35
C GLY A 279 -0.87 9.26 19.92
N ALA A 280 0.26 8.59 19.67
CA ALA A 280 0.27 7.20 19.20
C ALA A 280 -0.27 6.22 20.25
N CYS A 281 -1.00 5.21 19.83
CA CYS A 281 -1.37 4.09 20.68
C CYS A 281 -0.12 3.39 21.22
N PRO A 282 0.03 3.26 22.56
CA PRO A 282 1.24 2.70 23.16
C PRO A 282 1.44 1.19 22.87
N SER A 283 0.36 0.45 22.53
CA SER A 283 0.42 -0.99 22.25
C SER A 283 0.93 -1.30 20.84
N CYS A 284 0.53 -0.50 19.84
CA CYS A 284 0.92 -0.71 18.44
C CYS A 284 1.84 0.38 17.88
N ASP A 285 2.29 1.30 18.73
CA ASP A 285 3.17 2.42 18.36
C ASP A 285 2.65 3.21 17.13
N GLY A 286 1.35 3.44 17.07
CA GLY A 286 0.69 4.17 15.99
C GLY A 286 0.51 3.40 14.68
N LEU A 287 0.77 2.10 14.64
CA LEU A 287 0.60 1.27 13.44
C LEU A 287 -0.86 0.85 13.20
N GLY A 288 -1.67 0.79 14.25
CA GLY A 288 -3.08 0.35 14.19
C GLY A 288 -3.24 -1.16 14.09
N VAL A 289 -2.15 -1.89 13.87
CA VAL A 289 -2.15 -3.34 13.72
C VAL A 289 -1.12 -3.98 14.63
N GLU A 290 -1.38 -5.21 15.03
CA GLU A 290 -0.46 -6.07 15.74
C GLU A 290 -0.03 -7.22 14.84
N LEU A 291 1.27 -7.45 14.76
CA LEU A 291 1.83 -8.62 14.11
C LEU A 291 1.70 -9.82 15.04
N PHE A 292 1.10 -10.87 14.56
CA PHE A 292 1.01 -12.13 15.31
C PHE A 292 1.38 -13.32 14.41
N PHE A 293 1.89 -14.38 15.02
CA PHE A 293 2.13 -15.63 14.31
C PHE A 293 0.80 -16.36 14.14
N ASP A 294 0.35 -16.51 12.90
CA ASP A 294 -0.93 -17.14 12.56
C ASP A 294 -0.79 -18.67 12.57
N GLU A 295 -1.58 -19.31 13.40
CA GLU A 295 -1.60 -20.79 13.54
C GLU A 295 -1.88 -21.48 12.19
N ARG A 296 -2.69 -20.88 11.32
CA ARG A 296 -3.00 -21.43 9.98
C ARG A 296 -1.79 -21.39 9.06
N LEU A 297 -0.86 -20.45 9.26
CA LEU A 297 0.40 -20.40 8.54
C LEU A 297 1.46 -21.33 9.15
N VAL A 298 1.39 -21.55 10.47
CA VAL A 298 2.25 -22.49 11.19
C VAL A 298 1.85 -23.94 10.87
N VAL A 299 0.54 -24.23 10.75
CA VAL A 299 -0.01 -25.54 10.37
C VAL A 299 -0.88 -25.38 9.11
N PRO A 300 -0.28 -25.22 7.94
CA PRO A 300 -1.04 -24.96 6.71
C PRO A 300 -1.81 -26.16 6.17
N ASP A 301 -1.39 -27.38 6.51
CA ASP A 301 -2.07 -28.63 6.13
C ASP A 301 -2.28 -29.52 7.34
N GLN A 302 -3.49 -29.51 7.83
CA GLN A 302 -3.92 -30.29 9.00
C GLN A 302 -4.05 -31.79 8.69
N ASN A 303 -3.98 -32.23 7.45
CA ASN A 303 -4.01 -33.64 7.07
C ASN A 303 -2.62 -34.29 7.18
N LEU A 304 -1.57 -33.51 7.29
CA LEU A 304 -0.21 -34.02 7.51
C LEU A 304 -0.04 -34.45 8.98
N LYS A 305 0.85 -35.43 9.16
CA LYS A 305 1.37 -35.81 10.48
C LYS A 305 2.43 -34.80 10.92
N ILE A 306 2.64 -34.69 12.24
CA ILE A 306 3.68 -33.79 12.76
C ILE A 306 5.03 -34.18 12.18
N TYR A 307 5.32 -35.47 12.13
CA TYR A 307 6.57 -36.05 11.62
C TYR A 307 6.77 -35.81 10.11
N ASP A 308 5.71 -35.69 9.35
CA ASP A 308 5.72 -35.41 7.92
C ASP A 308 5.73 -33.90 7.59
N GLY A 309 5.83 -33.06 8.64
CA GLY A 309 5.98 -31.60 8.53
C GLY A 309 4.66 -30.83 8.57
N ALA A 310 3.68 -31.27 9.35
CA ALA A 310 2.49 -30.48 9.64
C ALA A 310 2.85 -29.10 10.19
N LEU A 311 3.83 -29.04 11.11
CA LEU A 311 4.44 -27.80 11.58
C LEU A 311 5.41 -27.23 10.53
N ALA A 312 4.96 -26.28 9.75
CA ALA A 312 5.69 -25.72 8.61
C ALA A 312 7.06 -25.11 9.00
N PRO A 313 7.23 -24.43 10.15
CA PRO A 313 8.54 -23.94 10.59
C PRO A 313 9.59 -25.05 10.81
N TRP A 314 9.14 -26.27 11.14
CA TRP A 314 10.03 -27.41 11.38
C TRP A 314 10.23 -28.30 10.13
N ARG A 315 9.49 -28.07 9.06
CA ARG A 315 9.48 -28.92 7.86
C ARG A 315 10.83 -29.02 7.14
N LYS A 316 11.64 -27.96 7.17
CA LYS A 316 13.00 -27.95 6.59
C LYS A 316 14.05 -28.54 7.53
N GLY A 317 13.73 -28.68 8.79
CA GLY A 317 14.63 -29.21 9.80
C GLY A 317 14.62 -30.74 9.84
N LYS A 318 15.49 -31.38 9.04
CA LYS A 318 15.84 -32.81 9.23
C LYS A 318 16.72 -33.01 10.48
N SER A 319 16.77 -32.00 11.37
CA SER A 319 17.59 -32.07 12.59
C SER A 319 17.09 -33.17 13.51
N PRO A 320 17.95 -34.04 14.03
CA PRO A 320 17.61 -35.02 15.05
C PRO A 320 16.90 -34.40 16.26
N TYR A 321 17.26 -33.19 16.61
CA TYR A 321 16.66 -32.42 17.69
C TYR A 321 15.12 -32.30 17.58
N PHE A 322 14.57 -31.93 16.42
CA PHE A 322 13.10 -31.80 16.26
C PHE A 322 12.39 -33.15 16.38
N LYS A 323 12.99 -34.20 15.84
CA LYS A 323 12.45 -35.56 15.95
C LYS A 323 12.39 -36.01 17.40
N GLN A 324 13.49 -35.88 18.13
CA GLN A 324 13.57 -36.22 19.54
C GLN A 324 12.64 -35.39 20.42
N THR A 325 12.43 -34.10 20.05
CA THR A 325 11.44 -33.24 20.72
C THR A 325 10.02 -33.76 20.52
N ILE A 326 9.63 -34.11 19.29
CA ILE A 326 8.33 -34.68 18.98
C ILE A 326 8.12 -36.02 19.72
N GLU A 327 9.14 -36.87 19.76
CA GLU A 327 9.11 -38.18 20.45
C GLU A 327 8.92 -38.02 21.96
N ALA A 328 9.57 -37.04 22.58
CA ALA A 328 9.44 -36.77 24.00
C ALA A 328 8.00 -36.30 24.36
N ILE A 329 7.45 -35.38 23.56
CA ILE A 329 6.09 -34.86 23.72
C ILE A 329 5.06 -36.00 23.50
N ALA A 330 5.25 -36.82 22.45
CA ALA A 330 4.38 -37.94 22.15
C ALA A 330 4.35 -38.97 23.29
N LYS A 331 5.51 -39.25 23.88
CA LYS A 331 5.62 -40.15 25.04
C LYS A 331 4.92 -39.58 26.30
N HIS A 332 5.09 -38.30 26.54
CA HIS A 332 4.51 -37.61 27.71
C HIS A 332 2.97 -37.56 27.62
N TYR A 333 2.41 -37.13 26.49
CA TYR A 333 0.96 -37.00 26.27
C TYR A 333 0.30 -38.27 25.70
N LYS A 334 1.08 -39.36 25.50
CA LYS A 334 0.60 -40.70 25.09
C LYS A 334 -0.21 -40.69 23.79
N PHE A 335 0.29 -40.02 22.74
CA PHE A 335 -0.31 -40.04 21.41
C PHE A 335 0.62 -40.72 20.38
N ASP A 336 0.03 -41.25 19.31
CA ASP A 336 0.81 -41.84 18.21
C ASP A 336 1.32 -40.76 17.27
N GLN A 337 2.64 -40.72 17.04
CA GLN A 337 3.30 -39.80 16.12
C GLN A 337 2.81 -39.91 14.67
N LYS A 338 2.15 -40.99 14.30
CA LYS A 338 1.55 -41.20 12.98
C LYS A 338 0.18 -40.55 12.84
N THR A 339 -0.41 -40.02 13.91
CA THR A 339 -1.68 -39.32 13.91
C THR A 339 -1.56 -38.02 13.09
N ARG A 340 -2.60 -37.74 12.28
CA ARG A 340 -2.66 -36.47 11.53
C ARG A 340 -2.91 -35.33 12.50
N TRP A 341 -2.45 -34.12 12.16
CA TRP A 341 -2.61 -32.95 13.03
C TRP A 341 -4.06 -32.74 13.46
N LYS A 342 -5.03 -32.79 12.55
CA LYS A 342 -6.46 -32.61 12.83
C LYS A 342 -7.07 -33.68 13.75
N ASP A 343 -6.44 -34.84 13.80
CA ASP A 343 -6.93 -36.00 14.60
C ASP A 343 -6.25 -36.05 15.98
N LEU A 344 -5.33 -35.13 16.28
CA LEU A 344 -4.70 -34.99 17.59
C LEU A 344 -5.65 -34.35 18.59
N PRO A 345 -5.59 -34.71 19.88
CA PRO A 345 -6.30 -34.00 20.92
C PRO A 345 -5.96 -32.51 20.93
N GLU A 346 -6.95 -31.66 21.17
CA GLU A 346 -6.78 -30.19 21.17
C GLU A 346 -5.68 -29.75 22.15
N GLN A 347 -5.61 -30.37 23.33
CA GLN A 347 -4.55 -30.15 24.31
C GLN A 347 -3.15 -30.39 23.73
N VAL A 348 -2.96 -31.41 22.91
CA VAL A 348 -1.68 -31.73 22.29
C VAL A 348 -1.34 -30.70 21.21
N GLN A 349 -2.32 -30.27 20.41
CA GLN A 349 -2.18 -29.23 19.42
C GLN A 349 -1.75 -27.90 20.09
N GLU A 350 -2.41 -27.51 21.19
CA GLU A 350 -2.07 -26.33 21.97
C GLU A 350 -0.65 -26.42 22.57
N VAL A 351 -0.25 -27.58 23.09
CA VAL A 351 1.12 -27.77 23.58
C VAL A 351 2.15 -27.54 22.48
N PHE A 352 1.93 -28.06 21.27
CA PHE A 352 2.85 -27.81 20.17
C PHE A 352 2.89 -26.34 19.76
N LEU A 353 1.74 -25.69 19.70
CA LEU A 353 1.64 -24.29 19.26
C LEU A 353 2.14 -23.32 20.33
N ARG A 354 1.70 -23.46 21.59
CA ARG A 354 1.87 -22.46 22.65
C ARG A 354 2.74 -22.92 23.83
N GLY A 355 3.05 -24.20 23.89
CA GLY A 355 3.92 -24.79 24.92
C GLY A 355 3.17 -25.51 26.03
N SER A 356 3.93 -26.17 26.94
CA SER A 356 3.40 -26.98 28.04
C SER A 356 3.03 -26.17 29.29
N GLY A 357 3.01 -24.83 29.22
CA GLY A 357 2.70 -23.97 30.35
C GLY A 357 3.70 -24.13 31.51
N LYS A 358 3.27 -24.67 32.65
CA LYS A 358 4.12 -24.99 33.82
C LYS A 358 4.55 -26.45 33.88
N GLU A 359 4.04 -27.27 32.96
CA GLU A 359 4.29 -28.72 32.96
C GLU A 359 5.68 -29.03 32.39
N GLU A 360 6.49 -29.73 33.16
CA GLU A 360 7.82 -30.18 32.78
C GLU A 360 7.77 -31.49 32.00
N ILE A 361 8.37 -31.49 30.81
CA ILE A 361 8.50 -32.67 29.96
C ILE A 361 9.94 -33.17 30.01
N THR A 362 10.12 -34.48 30.08
CA THR A 362 11.45 -35.09 30.02
C THR A 362 11.86 -35.30 28.57
N PHE A 363 12.84 -34.53 28.14
CA PHE A 363 13.46 -34.65 26.81
C PHE A 363 14.71 -35.50 26.88
N ARG A 364 14.82 -36.44 25.95
CA ARG A 364 15.99 -37.28 25.78
C ARG A 364 16.66 -36.94 24.46
N TYR A 365 17.90 -36.46 24.53
CA TYR A 365 18.69 -36.08 23.35
C TYR A 365 19.87 -37.02 23.17
N ASP A 366 20.11 -37.42 21.91
CA ASP A 366 21.27 -38.18 21.50
C ASP A 366 22.08 -37.34 20.51
N GLU A 367 23.24 -36.88 20.93
CA GLU A 367 24.18 -36.10 20.11
C GLU A 367 25.44 -36.97 19.86
N GLY A 368 25.37 -37.83 18.83
CA GLY A 368 26.54 -38.61 18.38
C GLY A 368 27.03 -39.63 19.38
N GLY A 369 26.13 -40.28 20.17
CA GLY A 369 26.45 -41.30 21.15
C GLY A 369 26.51 -40.80 22.60
N ARG A 370 26.31 -39.50 22.85
CA ARG A 370 26.08 -38.97 24.19
C ARG A 370 24.57 -38.75 24.41
N VAL A 371 24.00 -39.60 25.26
CA VAL A 371 22.59 -39.52 25.63
C VAL A 371 22.47 -38.73 26.93
N TYR A 372 21.65 -37.68 26.93
CA TYR A 372 21.35 -36.95 28.16
C TYR A 372 19.83 -36.68 28.25
N GLU A 373 19.33 -36.63 29.47
CA GLU A 373 17.93 -36.32 29.75
C GLU A 373 17.82 -34.97 30.46
N VAL A 374 16.92 -34.12 29.98
CA VAL A 374 16.64 -32.82 30.57
C VAL A 374 15.16 -32.69 30.84
N LYS A 375 14.78 -32.37 32.07
CA LYS A 375 13.43 -31.96 32.44
C LYS A 375 13.29 -30.47 32.25
N ARG A 376 12.40 -30.04 31.38
CA ARG A 376 12.08 -28.62 31.16
C ARG A 376 10.70 -28.43 30.63
N VAL A 377 10.17 -27.22 30.77
CA VAL A 377 8.96 -26.76 30.11
C VAL A 377 9.20 -26.67 28.60
N PHE A 378 8.24 -27.13 27.82
CA PHE A 378 8.28 -26.92 26.37
C PHE A 378 7.73 -25.53 26.01
N GLU A 379 8.55 -24.73 25.36
CA GLU A 379 8.22 -23.34 25.03
C GLU A 379 7.06 -23.20 24.02
N GLY A 380 6.89 -24.18 23.12
CA GLY A 380 5.98 -24.09 21.99
C GLY A 380 6.58 -23.46 20.75
N VAL A 381 5.99 -23.75 19.59
CA VAL A 381 6.51 -23.27 18.28
C VAL A 381 6.34 -21.77 18.14
N ILE A 382 5.16 -21.23 18.47
CA ILE A 382 4.85 -19.79 18.31
C ILE A 382 5.68 -18.94 19.28
N PRO A 383 5.73 -19.20 20.60
CA PRO A 383 6.60 -18.45 21.52
C PRO A 383 8.08 -18.52 21.15
N ASN A 384 8.55 -19.70 20.70
CA ASN A 384 9.93 -19.85 20.22
C ASN A 384 10.22 -18.97 19.01
N MET A 385 9.30 -18.91 18.05
CA MET A 385 9.44 -18.03 16.88
C MET A 385 9.39 -16.56 17.29
N GLN A 386 8.50 -16.17 18.21
CA GLN A 386 8.42 -14.80 18.73
C GLN A 386 9.71 -14.36 19.41
N ARG A 387 10.26 -15.19 20.28
CA ARG A 387 11.54 -14.90 20.94
C ARG A 387 12.68 -14.78 19.93
N ARG A 388 12.82 -15.76 19.04
CA ARG A 388 13.90 -15.76 18.02
C ARG A 388 13.77 -14.59 17.03
N TYR A 389 12.57 -14.17 16.69
CA TYR A 389 12.34 -12.99 15.85
C TYR A 389 12.83 -11.70 16.49
N ARG A 390 12.67 -11.58 17.83
CA ARG A 390 13.17 -10.42 18.59
C ARG A 390 14.69 -10.43 18.78
N GLU A 391 15.26 -11.60 19.01
CA GLU A 391 16.69 -11.77 19.38
C GLU A 391 17.63 -11.85 18.17
N THR A 392 17.11 -12.08 16.95
CA THR A 392 17.98 -12.28 15.78
C THR A 392 18.44 -10.98 15.15
N ASP A 393 19.72 -10.89 14.81
CA ASP A 393 20.29 -9.81 13.99
C ASP A 393 20.30 -10.15 12.49
N SER A 394 19.92 -11.38 12.13
CA SER A 394 19.91 -11.84 10.74
C SER A 394 18.62 -11.46 10.02
N ASN A 395 18.73 -10.61 9.01
CA ASN A 395 17.60 -10.22 8.14
C ASN A 395 16.96 -11.44 7.46
N TRP A 396 17.75 -12.44 7.05
CA TRP A 396 17.24 -13.67 6.45
C TRP A 396 16.33 -14.47 7.41
N VAL A 397 16.71 -14.56 8.69
CA VAL A 397 15.91 -15.25 9.71
C VAL A 397 14.61 -14.48 9.97
N ARG A 398 14.65 -13.15 10.00
CA ARG A 398 13.45 -12.31 10.12
C ARG A 398 12.49 -12.53 8.95
N GLU A 399 12.98 -12.45 7.71
CA GLU A 399 12.19 -12.71 6.51
C GLU A 399 11.56 -14.13 6.49
N GLU A 400 12.28 -15.14 6.98
CA GLU A 400 11.73 -16.50 7.06
C GLU A 400 10.60 -16.59 8.10
N PHE A 401 10.69 -15.88 9.24
CA PHE A 401 9.64 -15.86 10.25
C PHE A 401 8.44 -14.98 9.85
N GLU A 402 8.67 -13.89 9.12
CA GLU A 402 7.58 -13.04 8.59
C GLU A 402 6.59 -13.82 7.72
N ARG A 403 7.01 -14.93 7.12
CA ARG A 403 6.12 -15.83 6.35
C ARG A 403 5.04 -16.50 7.18
N TYR A 404 5.20 -16.52 8.49
CA TYR A 404 4.25 -17.12 9.44
C TYR A 404 3.48 -16.07 10.23
N GLN A 405 3.70 -14.79 9.92
CA GLN A 405 3.03 -13.67 10.56
C GLN A 405 1.84 -13.18 9.73
N ASN A 406 0.84 -12.68 10.44
CA ASN A 406 -0.30 -11.98 9.87
C ASN A 406 -0.61 -10.75 10.73
N ASN A 407 -1.44 -9.85 10.22
CA ASN A 407 -1.84 -8.63 10.91
C ASN A 407 -3.27 -8.78 11.44
N ARG A 408 -3.52 -8.26 12.63
CA ARG A 408 -4.86 -8.03 13.16
C ARG A 408 -4.98 -6.59 13.67
N PRO A 409 -6.19 -6.01 13.72
CA PRO A 409 -6.38 -4.72 14.37
C PRO A 409 -5.86 -4.75 15.82
N CYS A 410 -5.19 -3.69 16.24
CA CYS A 410 -4.67 -3.59 17.59
C CYS A 410 -5.82 -3.60 18.61
N GLY A 411 -5.75 -4.51 19.57
CA GLY A 411 -6.81 -4.68 20.58
C GLY A 411 -7.04 -3.45 21.47
N THR A 412 -6.02 -2.61 21.68
CA THR A 412 -6.11 -1.40 22.52
C THR A 412 -6.77 -0.24 21.80
N CYS A 413 -6.41 0.02 20.53
CA CYS A 413 -6.94 1.15 19.76
C CYS A 413 -8.02 0.76 18.75
N GLY A 414 -8.38 -0.52 18.62
CA GLY A 414 -9.36 -0.96 17.64
C GLY A 414 -8.95 -0.76 16.18
N GLY A 415 -7.66 -0.52 15.90
CA GLY A 415 -7.16 -0.20 14.57
C GLY A 415 -6.95 1.30 14.31
N PHE A 416 -7.48 2.19 15.17
CA PHE A 416 -7.47 3.65 14.96
C PHE A 416 -6.10 4.31 15.16
N ARG A 417 -5.04 3.60 15.53
CA ARG A 417 -3.65 4.06 15.65
C ARG A 417 -3.38 5.02 16.83
N LEU A 418 -4.41 5.60 17.42
CA LEU A 418 -4.32 6.64 18.43
C LEU A 418 -4.55 6.07 19.83
N ARG A 419 -4.08 6.80 20.83
CA ARG A 419 -4.34 6.47 22.24
C ARG A 419 -5.79 6.76 22.63
N PRO A 420 -6.29 6.12 23.70
CA PRO A 420 -7.68 6.28 24.15
C PRO A 420 -8.09 7.74 24.43
N GLU A 421 -7.17 8.56 24.91
CA GLU A 421 -7.41 9.98 25.21
C GLU A 421 -7.73 10.79 23.95
N ALA A 422 -7.06 10.50 22.83
CA ALA A 422 -7.36 11.12 21.54
C ALA A 422 -8.72 10.65 20.98
N LEU A 423 -9.04 9.36 21.15
CA LEU A 423 -10.31 8.78 20.70
C LEU A 423 -11.50 9.18 21.58
N ALA A 424 -11.23 9.70 22.79
CA ALA A 424 -12.24 10.24 23.65
C ALA A 424 -12.77 11.62 23.22
N VAL A 425 -12.03 12.33 22.36
CA VAL A 425 -12.44 13.63 21.80
C VAL A 425 -13.30 13.39 20.56
N ARG A 426 -14.55 13.90 20.60
CA ARG A 426 -15.56 13.64 19.57
C ARG A 426 -16.19 14.94 19.07
N ILE A 427 -16.74 14.88 17.85
CA ILE A 427 -17.52 15.95 17.23
C ILE A 427 -18.86 15.36 16.76
N GLY A 428 -19.97 16.03 17.05
CA GLY A 428 -21.32 15.63 16.65
C GLY A 428 -22.38 16.42 17.42
N PRO A 429 -23.67 16.11 17.24
CA PRO A 429 -24.78 16.80 17.90
C PRO A 429 -24.72 16.58 19.41
N GLU A 430 -24.93 17.65 20.21
CA GLU A 430 -24.91 17.59 21.70
C GLU A 430 -25.97 16.66 22.30
N THR A 431 -27.06 16.43 21.56
CA THR A 431 -28.20 15.59 21.97
C THR A 431 -28.26 14.27 21.19
N GLY A 432 -27.23 13.94 20.40
CA GLY A 432 -27.19 12.80 19.50
C GLY A 432 -26.95 11.47 20.23
N ASN A 433 -27.27 10.38 19.53
CA ASN A 433 -26.86 9.03 19.92
C ASN A 433 -25.34 8.93 19.91
N GLU A 434 -24.76 8.03 20.69
CA GLU A 434 -23.29 7.78 20.71
C GLU A 434 -22.70 7.49 19.32
N ASP A 435 -23.51 6.96 18.39
CA ASP A 435 -23.11 6.68 17.01
C ASP A 435 -22.93 7.94 16.15
N GLU A 436 -23.55 9.06 16.52
CA GLU A 436 -23.43 10.35 15.82
C GLU A 436 -22.24 11.19 16.33
N LEU A 437 -21.69 10.82 17.51
CA LEU A 437 -20.53 11.44 18.11
C LEU A 437 -19.26 10.76 17.60
N LEU A 438 -18.62 11.34 16.62
CA LEU A 438 -17.50 10.75 15.92
C LEU A 438 -16.15 11.25 16.43
N HIS A 439 -15.26 10.33 16.77
CA HIS A 439 -13.86 10.65 17.00
C HIS A 439 -13.08 10.65 15.67
N ILE A 440 -11.90 11.27 15.66
CA ILE A 440 -11.06 11.42 14.45
C ILE A 440 -10.82 10.08 13.72
N GLY A 441 -10.62 8.99 14.45
CA GLY A 441 -10.39 7.67 13.87
C GLY A 441 -11.57 7.18 13.02
N LYS A 442 -12.82 7.35 13.51
CA LYS A 442 -14.02 6.97 12.73
C LYS A 442 -14.18 7.84 11.48
N VAL A 443 -13.94 9.15 11.59
CA VAL A 443 -14.03 10.06 10.43
C VAL A 443 -12.98 9.70 9.35
N VAL A 444 -11.77 9.33 9.77
CA VAL A 444 -10.69 8.96 8.85
C VAL A 444 -10.92 7.59 8.21
N GLU A 445 -11.73 6.72 8.82
CA GLU A 445 -12.15 5.43 8.22
C GLU A 445 -13.30 5.55 7.23
N MET A 446 -14.01 6.65 7.21
CA MET A 446 -15.03 6.93 6.19
C MET A 446 -14.41 6.94 4.79
N SER A 447 -15.21 6.59 3.79
CA SER A 447 -14.85 6.87 2.42
C SER A 447 -14.69 8.38 2.20
N ILE A 448 -13.89 8.79 1.22
CA ILE A 448 -13.68 10.21 0.90
C ILE A 448 -15.03 10.89 0.60
N ARG A 449 -15.96 10.18 -0.06
CA ARG A 449 -17.33 10.66 -0.31
C ARG A 449 -18.08 10.94 1.00
N GLU A 450 -18.10 10.00 1.92
CA GLU A 450 -18.77 10.14 3.22
C GLU A 450 -18.10 11.21 4.09
N ALA A 451 -16.78 11.25 4.12
CA ALA A 451 -16.02 12.26 4.84
C ALA A 451 -16.31 13.67 4.30
N TYR A 452 -16.45 13.82 2.97
CA TYR A 452 -16.85 15.08 2.35
C TYR A 452 -18.26 15.50 2.77
N ALA A 453 -19.21 14.57 2.74
CA ALA A 453 -20.58 14.80 3.18
C ALA A 453 -20.62 15.20 4.69
N TRP A 454 -19.92 14.46 5.53
CA TRP A 454 -19.81 14.78 6.96
C TRP A 454 -19.19 16.16 7.21
N CYS A 455 -18.10 16.50 6.54
CA CYS A 455 -17.48 17.83 6.66
C CYS A 455 -18.40 18.97 6.18
N THR A 456 -19.38 18.66 5.33
CA THR A 456 -20.38 19.64 4.86
C THR A 456 -21.48 19.85 5.89
N SER A 457 -21.96 18.76 6.52
CA SER A 457 -23.05 18.80 7.51
C SER A 457 -22.60 19.14 8.93
N VAL A 458 -21.35 18.89 9.29
CA VAL A 458 -20.84 19.04 10.67
C VAL A 458 -21.03 20.44 11.23
N SER A 459 -21.02 21.48 10.41
CA SER A 459 -21.28 22.87 10.81
C SER A 459 -22.69 23.08 11.40
N GLU A 460 -23.65 22.25 11.08
CA GLU A 460 -25.01 22.29 11.63
C GLU A 460 -25.06 21.83 13.10
N HIS A 461 -24.07 21.08 13.53
CA HIS A 461 -23.94 20.49 14.87
C HIS A 461 -22.99 21.25 15.80
N LEU A 462 -22.35 22.30 15.32
CA LEU A 462 -21.41 23.12 16.09
C LEU A 462 -22.09 24.37 16.63
N THR A 463 -21.69 24.80 17.81
CA THR A 463 -22.10 26.11 18.34
C THR A 463 -21.60 27.25 17.42
N PRO A 464 -22.24 28.43 17.41
CA PRO A 464 -21.80 29.57 16.59
C PRO A 464 -20.30 29.92 16.77
N GLN A 465 -19.80 29.83 17.97
CA GLN A 465 -18.39 30.11 18.30
C GLN A 465 -17.48 29.03 17.71
N LYS A 466 -17.82 27.74 17.87
CA LYS A 466 -17.07 26.61 17.29
C LYS A 466 -17.13 26.63 15.77
N ASN A 467 -18.24 27.06 15.18
CA ASN A 467 -18.38 27.21 13.73
C ASN A 467 -17.45 28.28 13.15
N GLU A 468 -17.30 29.42 13.82
CA GLU A 468 -16.37 30.46 13.38
C GLU A 468 -14.92 29.95 13.38
N ILE A 469 -14.53 29.20 14.44
CA ILE A 469 -13.21 28.57 14.51
C ILE A 469 -13.02 27.49 13.41
N ALA A 470 -14.04 26.67 13.17
CA ALA A 470 -13.99 25.57 12.23
C ALA A 470 -14.05 26.00 10.77
N ARG A 471 -14.63 27.15 10.44
CA ARG A 471 -14.94 27.61 9.09
C ARG A 471 -13.76 27.53 8.12
N ALA A 472 -12.61 28.08 8.49
CA ALA A 472 -11.42 28.07 7.65
C ALA A 472 -10.85 26.65 7.51
N ILE A 473 -10.83 25.86 8.58
CA ILE A 473 -10.33 24.48 8.61
C ILE A 473 -11.20 23.58 7.73
N LEU A 474 -12.52 23.65 7.89
CA LEU A 474 -13.48 22.86 7.12
C LEU A 474 -13.45 23.22 5.62
N LYS A 475 -13.19 24.49 5.28
CA LYS A 475 -13.00 24.90 3.90
C LYS A 475 -11.84 24.14 3.26
N GLU A 476 -10.67 24.16 3.88
CA GLU A 476 -9.48 23.47 3.39
C GLU A 476 -9.69 21.95 3.26
N ILE A 477 -10.33 21.34 4.26
CA ILE A 477 -10.64 19.90 4.22
C ILE A 477 -11.58 19.56 3.06
N ARG A 478 -12.66 20.34 2.89
CA ARG A 478 -13.65 20.12 1.81
C ARG A 478 -13.06 20.29 0.42
N GLU A 479 -12.21 21.31 0.23
CA GLU A 479 -11.54 21.53 -1.04
C GLU A 479 -10.65 20.33 -1.41
N ARG A 480 -9.82 19.84 -0.48
CA ARG A 480 -8.94 18.68 -0.71
C ARG A 480 -9.73 17.37 -0.92
N LEU A 481 -10.77 17.13 -0.12
CA LEU A 481 -11.66 15.97 -0.32
C LEU A 481 -12.40 16.07 -1.67
N GLY A 482 -12.81 17.28 -2.06
CA GLY A 482 -13.43 17.56 -3.35
C GLY A 482 -12.50 17.21 -4.52
N PHE A 483 -11.22 17.56 -4.44
CA PHE A 483 -10.25 17.18 -5.48
C PHE A 483 -10.08 15.66 -5.58
N LEU A 484 -10.03 14.96 -4.44
CA LEU A 484 -9.96 13.49 -4.45
C LEU A 484 -11.22 12.85 -5.06
N ASN A 485 -12.41 13.41 -4.81
CA ASN A 485 -13.64 12.98 -5.47
C ASN A 485 -13.57 13.21 -6.98
N ASN A 486 -13.08 14.37 -7.43
CA ASN A 486 -13.00 14.72 -8.85
C ASN A 486 -12.03 13.84 -9.65
N VAL A 487 -11.01 13.29 -9.00
CA VAL A 487 -10.08 12.33 -9.65
C VAL A 487 -10.53 10.87 -9.54
N GLY A 488 -11.77 10.61 -9.10
CA GLY A 488 -12.34 9.26 -9.04
C GLY A 488 -11.82 8.40 -7.89
N LEU A 489 -11.47 9.01 -6.74
CA LEU A 489 -10.96 8.32 -5.55
C LEU A 489 -11.96 8.34 -4.38
N GLU A 490 -13.23 8.64 -4.64
CA GLU A 490 -14.28 8.76 -3.63
C GLU A 490 -14.50 7.52 -2.75
N TYR A 491 -14.12 6.34 -3.25
CA TYR A 491 -14.24 5.06 -2.55
C TYR A 491 -13.12 4.76 -1.55
N LEU A 492 -11.99 5.48 -1.63
CA LEU A 492 -10.88 5.28 -0.70
C LEU A 492 -11.21 5.85 0.68
N THR A 493 -10.57 5.29 1.72
CA THR A 493 -10.59 5.85 3.06
C THR A 493 -9.31 6.63 3.33
N MET A 494 -9.39 7.68 4.16
CA MET A 494 -8.20 8.45 4.53
C MET A 494 -7.20 7.63 5.38
N SER A 495 -7.69 6.61 6.10
CA SER A 495 -6.88 5.68 6.91
C SER A 495 -6.06 4.69 6.08
N ARG A 496 -6.40 4.50 4.80
CA ARG A 496 -5.76 3.51 3.94
C ARG A 496 -4.27 3.77 3.80
N ALA A 497 -3.47 2.75 4.11
CA ALA A 497 -2.01 2.85 4.05
C ALA A 497 -1.52 3.00 2.60
N SER A 498 -0.59 3.94 2.37
CA SER A 498 -0.04 4.24 1.03
C SER A 498 0.54 3.02 0.34
N GLY A 499 1.16 2.10 1.08
CA GLY A 499 1.74 0.86 0.53
C GLY A 499 0.72 -0.15 -0.01
N THR A 500 -0.59 0.06 0.21
CA THR A 500 -1.69 -0.79 -0.29
C THR A 500 -2.37 -0.22 -1.52
N LEU A 501 -1.99 0.98 -1.94
CA LEU A 501 -2.54 1.65 -3.10
C LEU A 501 -1.98 1.07 -4.41
N SER A 502 -2.80 1.04 -5.44
CA SER A 502 -2.32 0.80 -6.81
C SER A 502 -1.48 1.98 -7.30
N GLY A 503 -0.68 1.77 -8.35
CA GLY A 503 0.11 2.84 -8.98
C GLY A 503 -0.75 4.03 -9.40
N GLY A 504 -1.88 3.77 -10.07
CA GLY A 504 -2.81 4.81 -10.51
C GLY A 504 -3.51 5.53 -9.36
N GLU A 505 -3.94 4.83 -8.29
CA GLU A 505 -4.50 5.47 -7.09
C GLU A 505 -3.49 6.44 -6.46
N SER A 506 -2.25 6.00 -6.30
CA SER A 506 -1.19 6.84 -5.73
C SER A 506 -0.88 8.07 -6.57
N GLN A 507 -0.85 7.92 -7.89
CA GLN A 507 -0.63 9.01 -8.83
C GLN A 507 -1.75 10.05 -8.75
N ARG A 508 -3.01 9.61 -8.73
CA ARG A 508 -4.17 10.49 -8.61
C ARG A 508 -4.24 11.22 -7.26
N ILE A 509 -3.80 10.58 -6.17
CA ILE A 509 -3.66 11.25 -4.86
C ILE A 509 -2.66 12.40 -4.97
N ARG A 510 -1.50 12.17 -5.61
CA ARG A 510 -0.50 13.23 -5.83
C ARG A 510 -1.06 14.35 -6.72
N LEU A 511 -1.76 14.00 -7.80
CA LEU A 511 -2.40 14.96 -8.68
C LEU A 511 -3.41 15.83 -7.90
N ALA A 512 -4.28 15.23 -7.11
CA ALA A 512 -5.26 15.94 -6.28
C ALA A 512 -4.58 16.87 -5.27
N SER A 513 -3.47 16.44 -4.64
CA SER A 513 -2.70 17.26 -3.71
C SER A 513 -2.06 18.47 -4.40
N GLN A 514 -1.57 18.30 -5.62
CA GLN A 514 -0.95 19.41 -6.39
C GLN A 514 -1.99 20.42 -6.88
N ILE A 515 -3.15 19.96 -7.33
CA ILE A 515 -4.27 20.84 -7.72
C ILE A 515 -4.73 21.68 -6.53
N GLY A 516 -4.80 21.07 -5.35
CA GLY A 516 -5.15 21.73 -4.09
C GLY A 516 -4.17 22.82 -3.66
N SER A 517 -2.94 22.84 -4.23
CA SER A 517 -1.97 23.90 -3.94
C SER A 517 -2.27 25.23 -4.63
N GLY A 518 -3.16 25.24 -5.63
CA GLY A 518 -3.56 26.44 -6.39
C GLY A 518 -2.42 27.13 -7.15
N LEU A 519 -1.37 26.40 -7.50
CA LEU A 519 -0.24 26.93 -8.24
C LEU A 519 -0.61 27.29 -9.67
N THR A 520 -0.13 28.44 -10.13
CA THR A 520 -0.33 28.95 -11.49
C THR A 520 1.00 29.18 -12.19
N GLY A 521 1.03 29.08 -13.51
CA GLY A 521 2.25 29.26 -14.31
C GLY A 521 3.26 28.12 -14.16
N VAL A 522 2.83 26.92 -13.76
CA VAL A 522 3.65 25.73 -13.55
C VAL A 522 3.56 24.80 -14.75
N LEU A 523 4.63 24.06 -15.00
CA LEU A 523 4.65 22.95 -15.95
C LEU A 523 4.38 21.63 -15.22
N TYR A 524 3.25 21.01 -15.49
CA TYR A 524 2.93 19.67 -15.00
C TYR A 524 3.28 18.62 -16.05
N VAL A 525 4.01 17.59 -15.65
CA VAL A 525 4.34 16.44 -16.51
C VAL A 525 3.78 15.18 -15.86
N LEU A 526 2.83 14.52 -16.52
CA LEU A 526 2.10 13.35 -16.00
C LEU A 526 2.40 12.11 -16.85
N ASP A 527 2.57 10.97 -16.18
CA ASP A 527 2.81 9.68 -16.83
C ASP A 527 1.55 8.81 -16.75
N GLU A 528 0.84 8.66 -17.84
CA GLU A 528 -0.35 7.80 -18.01
C GLU A 528 -1.37 7.93 -16.84
N PRO A 529 -1.92 9.12 -16.56
CA PRO A 529 -2.80 9.31 -15.40
C PRO A 529 -4.14 8.57 -15.50
N SER A 530 -4.57 8.12 -16.69
CA SER A 530 -5.78 7.33 -16.93
C SER A 530 -5.66 5.85 -16.52
N ILE A 531 -4.48 5.41 -16.10
CA ILE A 531 -4.20 4.00 -15.76
C ILE A 531 -5.16 3.44 -14.71
N GLY A 532 -5.72 2.25 -15.01
CA GLY A 532 -6.62 1.53 -14.10
C GLY A 532 -7.95 2.23 -13.85
N LEU A 533 -8.31 3.22 -14.70
CA LEU A 533 -9.60 3.89 -14.66
C LEU A 533 -10.60 3.19 -15.58
N HIS A 534 -11.82 3.10 -15.07
CA HIS A 534 -12.99 2.88 -15.93
C HIS A 534 -13.27 4.15 -16.74
N GLN A 535 -13.82 4.00 -17.95
CA GLN A 535 -14.08 5.14 -18.84
C GLN A 535 -14.85 6.29 -18.17
N ARG A 536 -15.85 5.96 -17.36
CA ARG A 536 -16.59 6.93 -16.54
C ARG A 536 -15.70 7.80 -15.63
N ASP A 537 -14.68 7.20 -15.04
CA ASP A 537 -13.79 7.89 -14.11
C ASP A 537 -12.71 8.69 -14.88
N ASN A 538 -12.39 8.25 -16.11
CA ASN A 538 -11.49 8.95 -17.03
C ASN A 538 -12.04 10.31 -17.47
N ASP A 539 -13.35 10.40 -17.76
CA ASP A 539 -14.00 11.67 -18.09
C ASP A 539 -13.82 12.74 -17.00
N ARG A 540 -13.91 12.33 -15.73
CA ARG A 540 -13.69 13.20 -14.57
C ARG A 540 -12.23 13.67 -14.47
N LEU A 541 -11.29 12.73 -14.69
CA LEU A 541 -9.87 13.04 -14.70
C LEU A 541 -9.54 14.08 -15.79
N LEU A 542 -10.03 13.88 -17.01
CA LEU A 542 -9.82 14.82 -18.11
C LEU A 542 -10.39 16.20 -17.79
N GLY A 543 -11.59 16.28 -17.21
CA GLY A 543 -12.14 17.53 -16.69
C GLY A 543 -11.22 18.21 -15.68
N THR A 544 -10.59 17.45 -14.81
CA THR A 544 -9.64 17.95 -13.81
C THR A 544 -8.36 18.49 -14.45
N LEU A 545 -7.79 17.78 -15.45
CA LEU A 545 -6.62 18.25 -16.20
C LEU A 545 -6.89 19.53 -16.99
N LYS A 546 -8.07 19.65 -17.59
CA LYS A 546 -8.51 20.88 -18.26
C LYS A 546 -8.64 22.06 -17.28
N ASN A 547 -9.20 21.82 -16.11
CA ASN A 547 -9.27 22.85 -15.07
C ASN A 547 -7.88 23.32 -14.63
N LEU A 548 -6.91 22.38 -14.53
CA LEU A 548 -5.53 22.72 -14.19
C LEU A 548 -4.88 23.59 -15.28
N ARG A 549 -5.10 23.27 -16.57
CA ARG A 549 -4.71 24.09 -17.70
C ARG A 549 -5.35 25.47 -17.65
N ASP A 550 -6.67 25.54 -17.42
CA ASP A 550 -7.45 26.80 -17.45
C ASP A 550 -7.04 27.76 -16.32
N GLN A 551 -6.34 27.28 -15.30
CA GLN A 551 -5.67 28.08 -14.26
C GLN A 551 -4.36 28.72 -14.75
N GLY A 552 -3.98 28.60 -16.04
CA GLY A 552 -2.76 29.15 -16.61
C GLY A 552 -1.54 28.26 -16.39
N ASN A 553 -1.72 26.94 -16.39
CA ASN A 553 -0.63 25.96 -16.31
C ASN A 553 -0.43 25.25 -17.66
N THR A 554 0.80 24.85 -17.93
CA THR A 554 1.10 23.94 -19.04
C THR A 554 1.03 22.51 -18.53
N VAL A 555 0.24 21.67 -19.19
CA VAL A 555 0.03 20.27 -18.76
C VAL A 555 0.50 19.35 -19.88
N ILE A 556 1.60 18.66 -19.67
CA ILE A 556 2.13 17.62 -20.58
C ILE A 556 1.73 16.26 -20.04
N VAL A 557 1.08 15.45 -20.85
CA VAL A 557 0.61 14.11 -20.47
C VAL A 557 1.18 13.09 -21.44
N VAL A 558 1.88 12.09 -20.94
CA VAL A 558 2.21 10.89 -21.73
C VAL A 558 1.00 9.98 -21.65
N GLU A 559 0.33 9.72 -22.79
CA GLU A 559 -0.93 8.97 -22.79
C GLU A 559 -1.13 8.11 -24.05
N HIS A 560 -1.97 7.07 -23.85
CA HIS A 560 -2.40 6.14 -24.89
C HIS A 560 -3.91 6.02 -25.01
N ASP A 561 -4.65 6.67 -24.10
CA ASP A 561 -6.12 6.64 -24.12
C ASP A 561 -6.68 7.50 -25.26
N GLU A 562 -7.64 6.94 -25.99
CA GLU A 562 -8.25 7.62 -27.15
C GLU A 562 -8.94 8.94 -26.78
N GLU A 563 -9.66 8.96 -25.66
CA GLU A 563 -10.37 10.17 -25.22
C GLU A 563 -9.39 11.25 -24.79
N ALA A 564 -8.33 10.88 -24.05
CA ALA A 564 -7.29 11.81 -23.63
C ALA A 564 -6.61 12.46 -24.86
N ILE A 565 -6.31 11.68 -25.90
CA ILE A 565 -5.73 12.18 -27.15
C ILE A 565 -6.70 13.13 -27.87
N ARG A 566 -8.00 12.78 -27.96
CA ARG A 566 -9.01 13.60 -28.64
C ARG A 566 -9.33 14.91 -27.93
N GLU A 567 -9.25 14.90 -26.63
CA GLU A 567 -9.57 16.06 -25.76
C GLU A 567 -8.37 17.00 -25.51
N ALA A 568 -7.19 16.63 -26.03
CA ALA A 568 -5.97 17.46 -25.95
C ALA A 568 -6.07 18.70 -26.83
N ASP A 569 -5.39 19.78 -26.44
CA ASP A 569 -5.23 20.96 -27.28
C ASP A 569 -4.17 20.73 -28.36
N TYR A 570 -3.12 19.94 -28.02
CA TYR A 570 -2.01 19.63 -28.93
C TYR A 570 -1.48 18.20 -28.67
N VAL A 571 -1.07 17.52 -29.72
CA VAL A 571 -0.59 16.12 -29.66
C VAL A 571 0.77 16.01 -30.36
N PHE A 572 1.68 15.25 -29.74
CA PHE A 572 2.91 14.78 -30.37
C PHE A 572 2.86 13.26 -30.46
N ASP A 573 3.00 12.70 -31.65
CA ASP A 573 3.14 11.27 -31.90
C ASP A 573 4.61 10.91 -32.11
N ILE A 574 5.20 10.13 -31.18
CA ILE A 574 6.61 9.74 -31.17
C ILE A 574 6.74 8.30 -31.70
N GLY A 575 7.57 8.16 -32.71
CA GLY A 575 7.74 6.87 -33.38
C GLY A 575 8.97 6.85 -34.32
N PRO A 576 8.83 6.16 -35.48
CA PRO A 576 7.72 5.30 -35.91
C PRO A 576 7.68 3.91 -35.26
N GLY A 577 8.75 3.51 -34.56
CA GLY A 577 8.90 2.22 -33.91
C GLY A 577 9.29 2.34 -32.43
N ALA A 578 9.75 1.23 -31.86
CA ALA A 578 10.24 1.15 -30.49
C ALA A 578 11.78 1.08 -30.45
N GLY A 579 12.41 1.49 -29.35
CA GLY A 579 13.86 1.42 -29.15
C GLY A 579 14.63 2.17 -30.23
N VAL A 580 15.57 1.52 -30.89
CA VAL A 580 16.40 2.10 -31.96
C VAL A 580 15.59 2.53 -33.19
N HIS A 581 14.40 2.01 -33.36
CA HIS A 581 13.50 2.37 -34.46
C HIS A 581 12.57 3.54 -34.10
N GLY A 582 12.60 4.01 -32.87
CA GLY A 582 11.83 5.14 -32.37
C GLY A 582 12.60 6.45 -32.32
N GLY A 583 12.20 7.34 -31.44
CA GLY A 583 12.92 8.56 -31.11
C GLY A 583 12.76 9.70 -32.09
N GLN A 584 11.74 9.68 -32.96
CA GLN A 584 11.42 10.75 -33.91
C GLN A 584 10.01 11.27 -33.67
N VAL A 585 9.76 12.54 -33.99
CA VAL A 585 8.40 13.08 -34.05
C VAL A 585 7.84 12.68 -35.41
N VAL A 586 6.83 11.81 -35.39
CA VAL A 586 6.17 11.31 -36.62
C VAL A 586 5.12 12.32 -37.07
N SER A 587 4.33 12.82 -36.13
CA SER A 587 3.25 13.78 -36.37
C SER A 587 3.08 14.70 -35.17
N HIS A 588 2.63 15.90 -35.38
CA HIS A 588 2.28 16.83 -34.29
C HIS A 588 1.23 17.85 -34.76
N GLY A 589 0.49 18.39 -33.85
CA GLY A 589 -0.58 19.36 -34.13
C GLY A 589 -1.82 19.14 -33.29
N THR A 590 -2.97 19.64 -33.75
CA THR A 590 -4.25 19.34 -33.12
C THR A 590 -4.57 17.84 -33.25
N PRO A 591 -5.42 17.27 -32.39
CA PRO A 591 -5.86 15.86 -32.50
C PRO A 591 -6.33 15.49 -33.91
N GLU A 592 -7.05 16.39 -34.59
CA GLU A 592 -7.53 16.18 -35.97
C GLU A 592 -6.40 16.15 -37.00
N GLN A 593 -5.35 16.98 -36.84
CA GLN A 593 -4.21 16.97 -37.72
C GLN A 593 -3.42 15.66 -37.60
N VAL A 594 -3.20 15.20 -36.38
CA VAL A 594 -2.51 13.91 -36.11
C VAL A 594 -3.34 12.73 -36.59
N ALA A 595 -4.66 12.78 -36.41
CA ALA A 595 -5.59 11.73 -36.87
C ALA A 595 -5.54 11.58 -38.41
N ASN A 596 -5.38 12.67 -39.15
CA ASN A 596 -5.38 12.67 -40.61
C ASN A 596 -3.98 12.45 -41.22
N ASP A 597 -2.91 12.34 -40.39
CA ASP A 597 -1.57 12.05 -40.88
C ASP A 597 -1.40 10.56 -41.20
N PRO A 598 -1.17 10.18 -42.47
CA PRO A 598 -1.05 8.77 -42.86
C PRO A 598 0.18 8.06 -42.24
N ASN A 599 1.18 8.84 -41.79
CA ASN A 599 2.39 8.26 -41.15
C ASN A 599 2.18 7.96 -39.67
N SER A 600 1.19 8.56 -39.05
CA SER A 600 0.86 8.34 -37.65
C SER A 600 0.09 7.02 -37.45
N VAL A 601 0.72 6.07 -36.76
CA VAL A 601 0.02 4.82 -36.36
C VAL A 601 -1.11 5.15 -35.40
N THR A 602 -0.90 6.07 -34.46
CA THR A 602 -1.93 6.60 -33.57
C THR A 602 -3.10 7.17 -34.39
N GLY A 603 -2.82 8.02 -35.38
CA GLY A 603 -3.84 8.60 -36.25
C GLY A 603 -4.67 7.56 -37.01
N GLN A 604 -4.03 6.49 -37.49
CA GLN A 604 -4.71 5.38 -38.14
C GLN A 604 -5.73 4.65 -37.24
N TYR A 605 -5.42 4.53 -35.92
CA TYR A 605 -6.38 4.00 -34.93
C TYR A 605 -7.49 4.99 -34.62
N LEU A 606 -7.18 6.27 -34.47
CA LEU A 606 -8.18 7.33 -34.20
C LEU A 606 -9.20 7.47 -35.34
N THR A 607 -8.79 7.26 -36.58
CA THR A 607 -9.67 7.32 -37.76
C THR A 607 -10.35 5.98 -38.10
N GLY A 608 -9.96 4.89 -37.44
CA GLY A 608 -10.50 3.56 -37.72
C GLY A 608 -9.90 2.87 -38.96
N VAL A 609 -8.86 3.42 -39.58
CA VAL A 609 -8.10 2.75 -40.66
C VAL A 609 -7.47 1.47 -40.14
N ARG A 610 -6.98 1.52 -38.90
CA ARG A 610 -6.62 0.33 -38.12
C ARG A 610 -7.56 0.20 -36.93
N GLU A 611 -7.98 -1.02 -36.65
CA GLU A 611 -8.83 -1.30 -35.51
C GLU A 611 -8.55 -2.71 -34.94
N ILE A 612 -8.84 -2.89 -33.66
CA ILE A 612 -8.94 -4.20 -33.03
C ILE A 612 -10.35 -4.72 -33.32
N SER A 613 -10.47 -5.72 -34.17
CA SER A 613 -11.78 -6.20 -34.64
C SER A 613 -12.53 -6.99 -33.58
N VAL A 614 -13.85 -6.88 -33.59
CA VAL A 614 -14.74 -7.71 -32.77
C VAL A 614 -14.77 -9.13 -33.39
N PRO A 615 -14.52 -10.21 -32.63
CA PRO A 615 -14.61 -11.55 -33.13
C PRO A 615 -15.99 -11.88 -33.69
N SER A 616 -16.04 -12.38 -34.93
CA SER A 616 -17.30 -12.74 -35.60
C SER A 616 -18.07 -13.88 -34.88
N LYS A 617 -17.37 -14.71 -34.14
CA LYS A 617 -17.96 -15.80 -33.34
C LYS A 617 -17.26 -15.88 -31.98
N ARG A 618 -18.04 -15.91 -30.90
CA ARG A 618 -17.55 -16.16 -29.55
C ARG A 618 -17.29 -17.65 -29.32
N ARG A 619 -16.21 -17.99 -28.60
CA ARG A 619 -15.89 -19.39 -28.26
C ARG A 619 -16.97 -19.97 -27.34
N LYS A 620 -17.40 -21.20 -27.65
CA LYS A 620 -18.38 -21.89 -26.78
C LYS A 620 -17.77 -22.41 -25.48
N GLY A 621 -16.44 -22.55 -25.42
CA GLY A 621 -15.73 -23.19 -24.31
C GLY A 621 -15.97 -24.69 -24.22
N ASN A 622 -15.52 -25.30 -23.12
CA ASN A 622 -15.62 -26.73 -22.87
C ASN A 622 -16.84 -27.12 -21.99
N LYS A 623 -17.78 -26.23 -21.76
CA LYS A 623 -18.95 -26.34 -20.88
C LYS A 623 -18.64 -26.55 -19.38
N LYS A 624 -17.36 -26.52 -18.99
CA LYS A 624 -16.90 -26.57 -17.60
C LYS A 624 -16.78 -25.14 -17.05
N LYS A 625 -16.92 -24.99 -15.75
CA LYS A 625 -16.81 -23.71 -15.08
C LYS A 625 -16.17 -23.84 -13.71
N LEU A 626 -15.55 -22.78 -13.26
CA LEU A 626 -15.28 -22.55 -11.84
C LEU A 626 -16.44 -21.74 -11.27
N GLN A 627 -16.87 -22.04 -10.06
CA GLN A 627 -17.88 -21.27 -9.37
C GLN A 627 -17.33 -20.80 -8.03
N VAL A 628 -17.19 -19.47 -7.87
CA VAL A 628 -16.94 -18.84 -6.59
C VAL A 628 -18.29 -18.68 -5.89
N VAL A 629 -18.39 -19.17 -4.65
CA VAL A 629 -19.66 -19.20 -3.89
C VAL A 629 -19.53 -18.31 -2.67
N LYS A 630 -20.40 -17.31 -2.56
CA LYS A 630 -20.54 -16.38 -1.43
C LYS A 630 -19.21 -15.76 -1.00
N ALA A 631 -18.53 -15.09 -1.91
CA ALA A 631 -17.35 -14.30 -1.59
C ALA A 631 -17.74 -13.03 -0.82
N THR A 632 -17.05 -12.78 0.31
CA THR A 632 -17.33 -11.68 1.25
C THR A 632 -16.08 -10.87 1.60
N GLY A 633 -14.99 -11.02 0.85
CA GLY A 633 -13.75 -10.29 1.07
C GLY A 633 -13.91 -8.80 0.78
N ASN A 634 -13.33 -7.95 1.60
CA ASN A 634 -13.38 -6.48 1.47
C ASN A 634 -14.83 -5.99 1.24
N ASN A 635 -15.09 -5.33 0.10
CA ASN A 635 -16.41 -4.80 -0.24
C ASN A 635 -17.34 -5.82 -0.93
N LEU A 636 -16.94 -7.08 -1.16
CA LEU A 636 -17.79 -8.06 -1.83
C LEU A 636 -19.02 -8.45 -0.99
N GLN A 637 -20.20 -8.38 -1.59
CA GLN A 637 -21.49 -8.62 -0.93
C GLN A 637 -22.04 -10.02 -1.27
N ASN A 638 -21.50 -11.07 -0.62
CA ASN A 638 -21.93 -12.46 -0.83
C ASN A 638 -21.95 -12.92 -2.30
N VAL A 639 -20.92 -12.54 -3.06
CA VAL A 639 -20.85 -12.75 -4.50
C VAL A 639 -20.78 -14.22 -4.84
N THR A 640 -21.71 -14.68 -5.68
CA THR A 640 -21.66 -16.00 -6.32
C THR A 640 -21.60 -15.81 -7.83
N VAL A 641 -20.52 -16.31 -8.47
CA VAL A 641 -20.29 -16.09 -9.90
C VAL A 641 -19.57 -17.25 -10.55
N ASP A 642 -19.90 -17.50 -11.81
CA ASP A 642 -19.34 -18.55 -12.65
C ASP A 642 -18.25 -17.99 -13.58
N PHE A 643 -17.09 -18.64 -13.60
CA PHE A 643 -16.01 -18.42 -14.55
C PHE A 643 -15.98 -19.58 -15.55
N PRO A 644 -16.48 -19.40 -16.77
CA PRO A 644 -16.46 -20.46 -17.77
C PRO A 644 -15.03 -20.78 -18.21
N LEU A 645 -14.70 -22.06 -18.33
CA LEU A 645 -13.36 -22.55 -18.71
C LEU A 645 -13.18 -22.63 -20.24
N ALA A 646 -11.92 -22.64 -20.68
CA ALA A 646 -11.52 -22.58 -22.08
C ALA A 646 -12.13 -21.40 -22.85
N LYS A 647 -12.13 -20.24 -22.17
CA LYS A 647 -12.62 -18.96 -22.69
C LYS A 647 -11.69 -17.81 -22.29
N PHE A 648 -11.81 -16.74 -23.06
CA PHE A 648 -11.26 -15.44 -22.70
C PHE A 648 -12.32 -14.67 -21.90
N VAL A 649 -12.10 -14.52 -20.59
CA VAL A 649 -13.04 -13.92 -19.64
C VAL A 649 -12.49 -12.57 -19.20
N CYS A 650 -13.26 -11.50 -19.36
CA CYS A 650 -12.93 -10.20 -18.81
C CYS A 650 -13.74 -9.93 -17.53
N VAL A 651 -13.06 -9.50 -16.47
CA VAL A 651 -13.67 -8.96 -15.25
C VAL A 651 -13.59 -7.45 -15.33
N THR A 652 -14.74 -6.81 -15.46
CA THR A 652 -14.89 -5.37 -15.72
C THR A 652 -15.60 -4.66 -14.57
N GLY A 653 -15.75 -3.37 -14.66
CA GLY A 653 -16.48 -2.53 -13.71
C GLY A 653 -15.66 -1.34 -13.20
N VAL A 654 -16.32 -0.45 -12.48
CA VAL A 654 -15.73 0.80 -11.98
C VAL A 654 -14.54 0.56 -11.04
N SER A 655 -13.70 1.59 -10.86
CA SER A 655 -12.59 1.55 -9.92
C SER A 655 -13.10 1.33 -8.49
N GLY A 656 -12.41 0.47 -7.71
CA GLY A 656 -12.87 0.10 -6.36
C GLY A 656 -14.10 -0.82 -6.30
N GLY A 657 -14.66 -1.29 -7.42
CA GLY A 657 -15.86 -2.15 -7.47
C GLY A 657 -15.68 -3.56 -6.87
N GLY A 658 -14.46 -4.03 -6.59
CA GLY A 658 -14.18 -5.35 -6.01
C GLY A 658 -13.59 -6.37 -6.99
N LYS A 659 -13.21 -5.97 -8.21
CA LYS A 659 -12.63 -6.84 -9.27
C LYS A 659 -11.43 -7.66 -8.77
N SER A 660 -10.40 -6.98 -8.25
CA SER A 660 -9.17 -7.63 -7.77
C SER A 660 -9.44 -8.47 -6.53
N THR A 661 -10.36 -8.06 -5.66
CA THR A 661 -10.80 -8.85 -4.49
C THR A 661 -11.41 -10.18 -4.92
N LEU A 662 -12.30 -10.17 -5.90
CA LEU A 662 -12.92 -11.40 -6.42
C LEU A 662 -11.90 -12.28 -7.15
N THR A 663 -11.11 -11.68 -8.06
CA THR A 663 -10.30 -12.45 -9.01
C THR A 663 -8.96 -12.86 -8.40
N ILE A 664 -8.26 -11.94 -7.71
CA ILE A 664 -6.92 -12.19 -7.16
C ILE A 664 -7.02 -12.70 -5.73
N GLU A 665 -7.65 -11.92 -4.83
CA GLU A 665 -7.66 -12.25 -3.40
C GLU A 665 -8.49 -13.50 -3.11
N THR A 666 -9.61 -13.71 -3.83
CA THR A 666 -10.48 -14.86 -3.61
C THR A 666 -10.15 -16.01 -4.56
N LEU A 667 -10.32 -15.84 -5.88
CA LEU A 667 -10.20 -16.94 -6.85
C LEU A 667 -8.74 -17.43 -6.98
N PHE A 668 -7.80 -16.51 -7.30
CA PHE A 668 -6.41 -16.91 -7.52
C PHE A 668 -5.76 -17.51 -6.26
N LYS A 669 -5.87 -16.83 -5.10
CA LYS A 669 -5.22 -17.31 -3.88
C LYS A 669 -5.78 -18.67 -3.44
N THR A 670 -7.10 -18.88 -3.53
CA THR A 670 -7.71 -20.19 -3.22
C THR A 670 -7.28 -21.26 -4.21
N ALA A 671 -7.29 -20.98 -5.51
CA ALA A 671 -6.86 -21.92 -6.54
C ALA A 671 -5.37 -22.24 -6.41
N SER A 672 -4.53 -21.23 -6.14
CA SER A 672 -3.08 -21.40 -5.96
C SER A 672 -2.75 -22.24 -4.72
N MET A 673 -3.50 -22.08 -3.66
CA MET A 673 -3.36 -22.92 -2.45
C MET A 673 -3.70 -24.38 -2.75
N ASN A 674 -4.79 -24.64 -3.46
CA ASN A 674 -5.25 -25.99 -3.75
C ASN A 674 -4.45 -26.69 -4.87
N LEU A 675 -4.08 -25.98 -5.94
CA LEU A 675 -3.44 -26.56 -7.12
C LEU A 675 -1.92 -26.47 -7.08
N ASN A 676 -1.39 -25.34 -6.58
CA ASN A 676 0.06 -25.07 -6.60
C ASN A 676 0.71 -25.28 -5.22
N GLY A 677 -0.05 -25.59 -4.17
CA GLY A 677 0.46 -25.70 -2.80
C GLY A 677 1.00 -24.37 -2.23
N ALA A 678 0.52 -23.23 -2.72
CA ALA A 678 0.93 -21.91 -2.26
C ALA A 678 0.45 -21.64 -0.83
N ARG A 679 1.22 -20.85 -0.08
CA ARG A 679 0.94 -20.49 1.32
C ARG A 679 0.47 -19.04 1.38
N GLN A 680 -0.71 -18.79 0.87
CA GLN A 680 -1.32 -17.46 0.88
C GLN A 680 -2.70 -17.57 1.53
N THR A 681 -3.09 -16.58 2.33
CA THR A 681 -4.43 -16.53 2.91
C THR A 681 -5.37 -15.92 1.87
N PRO A 682 -6.36 -16.67 1.36
CA PRO A 682 -7.36 -16.14 0.46
C PRO A 682 -8.36 -15.26 1.21
N ALA A 683 -9.01 -14.35 0.47
CA ALA A 683 -10.17 -13.63 0.98
C ALA A 683 -11.34 -14.61 1.26
N PRO A 684 -12.20 -14.33 2.25
CA PRO A 684 -13.23 -15.27 2.67
C PRO A 684 -14.28 -15.52 1.58
N CYS A 685 -14.55 -16.80 1.35
CA CYS A 685 -15.65 -17.28 0.52
C CYS A 685 -16.12 -18.63 1.08
N GLN A 686 -17.35 -19.05 0.75
CA GLN A 686 -17.85 -20.32 1.23
C GLN A 686 -17.09 -21.50 0.60
N THR A 687 -16.91 -21.50 -0.72
CA THR A 687 -16.16 -22.52 -1.46
C THR A 687 -15.91 -22.06 -2.91
N ILE A 688 -14.92 -22.71 -3.58
CA ILE A 688 -14.74 -22.63 -5.03
C ILE A 688 -14.89 -24.02 -5.61
N LYS A 689 -15.89 -24.20 -6.48
CA LYS A 689 -16.17 -25.47 -7.15
C LYS A 689 -15.52 -25.50 -8.52
N GLY A 690 -15.16 -26.70 -9.02
CA GLY A 690 -14.64 -26.91 -10.37
C GLY A 690 -13.11 -26.87 -10.48
N LEU A 691 -12.36 -26.72 -9.38
CA LEU A 691 -10.90 -26.69 -9.37
C LEU A 691 -10.27 -27.97 -9.93
N GLU A 692 -10.98 -29.10 -9.84
CA GLU A 692 -10.57 -30.40 -10.41
C GLU A 692 -10.42 -30.40 -11.93
N HIS A 693 -10.93 -29.37 -12.60
CA HIS A 693 -10.81 -29.22 -14.05
C HIS A 693 -9.50 -28.58 -14.50
N LEU A 694 -8.71 -28.08 -13.54
CA LEU A 694 -7.47 -27.36 -13.79
C LEU A 694 -6.27 -28.14 -13.24
N ASP A 695 -5.11 -27.96 -13.89
CA ASP A 695 -3.84 -28.50 -13.43
C ASP A 695 -3.08 -27.50 -12.57
N LYS A 696 -3.14 -26.20 -12.91
CA LYS A 696 -2.45 -25.12 -12.23
C LYS A 696 -3.12 -23.77 -12.49
N VAL A 697 -2.79 -22.81 -11.64
CA VAL A 697 -3.15 -21.40 -11.83
C VAL A 697 -1.89 -20.56 -11.85
N ILE A 698 -1.85 -19.54 -12.71
CA ILE A 698 -0.72 -18.62 -12.90
C ILE A 698 -1.24 -17.21 -12.85
N ASP A 699 -0.65 -16.40 -11.94
CA ASP A 699 -0.86 -14.97 -11.84
C ASP A 699 0.23 -14.24 -12.62
N ILE A 700 -0.16 -13.35 -13.50
CA ILE A 700 0.71 -12.51 -14.30
C ILE A 700 0.43 -11.06 -13.91
N ASP A 701 1.07 -10.62 -12.84
CA ASP A 701 0.93 -9.29 -12.26
C ASP A 701 2.00 -8.31 -12.75
N GLN A 702 1.84 -7.03 -12.43
CA GLN A 702 2.75 -5.95 -12.80
C GLN A 702 3.97 -5.82 -11.86
N ARG A 703 4.10 -6.64 -10.82
CA ARG A 703 5.23 -6.57 -9.89
C ARG A 703 6.55 -6.87 -10.62
N PRO A 704 7.66 -6.24 -10.21
CA PRO A 704 8.96 -6.49 -10.82
C PRO A 704 9.33 -7.98 -10.87
N ILE A 705 10.01 -8.41 -11.94
CA ILE A 705 10.50 -9.79 -12.11
C ILE A 705 11.61 -10.18 -11.13
N GLY A 706 12.10 -9.23 -10.33
CA GLY A 706 13.06 -9.42 -9.26
C GLY A 706 13.32 -8.13 -8.50
N ARG A 707 13.88 -8.26 -7.29
CA ARG A 707 14.11 -7.13 -6.37
C ARG A 707 15.55 -6.58 -6.43
N THR A 708 16.43 -7.23 -7.18
CA THR A 708 17.85 -6.86 -7.22
C THR A 708 18.28 -6.53 -8.65
N PRO A 709 19.33 -5.71 -8.85
CA PRO A 709 19.90 -5.42 -10.17
C PRO A 709 20.38 -6.66 -10.94
N ARG A 710 20.56 -7.80 -10.29
CA ARG A 710 20.94 -9.08 -10.91
C ARG A 710 19.79 -9.75 -11.66
N SER A 711 18.55 -9.46 -11.29
CA SER A 711 17.38 -9.96 -11.98
C SER A 711 17.22 -9.23 -13.31
N ASN A 712 17.01 -9.97 -14.38
CA ASN A 712 16.83 -9.43 -15.73
C ASN A 712 15.97 -10.38 -16.59
N PRO A 713 15.51 -9.96 -17.78
CA PRO A 713 14.70 -10.79 -18.67
C PRO A 713 15.32 -12.15 -19.00
N ALA A 714 16.65 -12.21 -19.25
CA ALA A 714 17.34 -13.46 -19.55
C ALA A 714 17.29 -14.46 -18.39
N THR A 715 17.51 -14.00 -17.16
CA THR A 715 17.46 -14.87 -15.97
C THR A 715 16.06 -15.32 -15.66
N TYR A 716 15.08 -14.45 -15.81
CA TYR A 716 13.68 -14.76 -15.51
C TYR A 716 13.06 -15.73 -16.50
N THR A 717 13.27 -15.54 -17.80
CA THR A 717 12.77 -16.45 -18.86
C THR A 717 13.52 -17.78 -18.94
N GLY A 718 14.67 -17.86 -18.26
CA GLY A 718 15.57 -19.00 -18.32
C GLY A 718 16.48 -19.03 -19.56
N ALA A 719 16.55 -17.94 -20.34
CA ALA A 719 17.45 -17.81 -21.50
C ALA A 719 18.92 -17.73 -21.08
N PHE A 720 19.20 -17.23 -19.87
CA PHE A 720 20.58 -17.07 -19.42
C PHE A 720 21.33 -18.37 -19.21
N THR A 721 20.65 -19.46 -18.87
CA THR A 721 21.30 -20.77 -18.69
C THR A 721 21.87 -21.30 -20.04
N PRO A 722 21.09 -21.45 -21.13
CA PRO A 722 21.66 -21.86 -22.40
C PRO A 722 22.67 -20.84 -22.97
N ILE A 723 22.58 -19.55 -22.67
CA ILE A 723 23.62 -18.58 -23.06
C ILE A 723 24.96 -18.91 -22.37
N ARG A 724 24.94 -19.15 -21.05
CA ARG A 724 26.16 -19.55 -20.31
C ARG A 724 26.75 -20.86 -20.80
N ASP A 725 25.89 -21.85 -21.08
CA ASP A 725 26.30 -23.15 -21.57
C ASP A 725 26.95 -23.03 -22.94
N TRP A 726 26.39 -22.16 -23.82
CA TRP A 726 26.96 -21.84 -25.11
C TRP A 726 28.35 -21.24 -25.00
N PHE A 727 28.55 -20.20 -24.16
CA PHE A 727 29.86 -19.60 -23.95
C PHE A 727 30.87 -20.59 -23.35
N ALA A 728 30.45 -21.42 -22.41
CA ALA A 728 31.32 -22.48 -21.84
C ALA A 728 31.69 -23.55 -22.86
N GLY A 729 30.87 -23.76 -23.88
CA GLY A 729 31.07 -24.70 -24.98
C GLY A 729 32.09 -24.23 -26.05
N LEU A 730 32.43 -22.93 -26.05
CA LEU A 730 33.34 -22.37 -27.04
C LEU A 730 34.77 -22.96 -26.91
N PRO A 731 35.51 -23.11 -28.03
CA PRO A 731 36.88 -23.66 -28.03
C PRO A 731 37.82 -22.95 -27.03
N GLU A 732 37.75 -21.63 -26.95
CA GLU A 732 38.56 -20.83 -26.05
C GLU A 732 38.22 -21.06 -24.57
N SER A 733 36.94 -21.21 -24.24
CA SER A 733 36.48 -21.55 -22.88
C SER A 733 36.95 -22.95 -22.46
N LYS A 734 36.88 -23.91 -23.36
CA LYS A 734 37.37 -25.27 -23.11
C LYS A 734 38.88 -25.31 -22.92
N ALA A 735 39.63 -24.57 -23.72
CA ALA A 735 41.09 -24.45 -23.58
C ALA A 735 41.51 -23.85 -22.24
N ARG A 736 40.73 -22.90 -21.71
CA ARG A 736 40.96 -22.24 -20.38
C ARG A 736 40.33 -23.02 -19.22
N GLY A 737 39.63 -24.15 -19.48
CA GLY A 737 38.93 -24.92 -18.45
C GLY A 737 37.71 -24.19 -17.83
N TYR A 738 37.13 -23.24 -18.55
CA TYR A 738 35.98 -22.47 -18.05
C TYR A 738 34.69 -23.28 -18.10
N LYS A 739 34.02 -23.37 -16.96
CA LYS A 739 32.70 -24.02 -16.80
C LYS A 739 31.57 -23.00 -16.87
N PRO A 740 30.29 -23.40 -17.05
CA PRO A 740 29.15 -22.46 -17.09
C PRO A 740 29.05 -21.49 -15.90
N GLY A 741 29.58 -21.89 -14.73
CA GLY A 741 29.66 -21.03 -13.55
C GLY A 741 30.54 -19.79 -13.74
N ARG A 742 31.56 -19.85 -14.61
CA ARG A 742 32.43 -18.72 -14.94
C ARG A 742 31.65 -17.57 -15.59
N PHE A 743 30.66 -17.91 -16.38
CA PHE A 743 29.79 -16.98 -17.10
C PHE A 743 28.55 -16.54 -16.30
N SER A 744 28.54 -16.82 -14.99
CA SER A 744 27.48 -16.36 -14.10
C SER A 744 27.93 -15.15 -13.29
N PHE A 745 27.22 -14.04 -13.38
CA PHE A 745 27.46 -12.86 -12.55
C PHE A 745 27.01 -13.07 -11.09
N ASN A 746 26.34 -14.18 -10.76
CA ASN A 746 25.92 -14.51 -9.39
C ASN A 746 26.98 -15.34 -8.61
N VAL A 747 27.96 -15.91 -9.30
CA VAL A 747 28.93 -16.83 -8.73
C VAL A 747 30.32 -16.22 -8.78
N LYS A 748 31.12 -16.41 -7.73
CA LYS A 748 32.52 -15.98 -7.68
C LYS A 748 33.33 -16.67 -8.78
N GLY A 749 34.35 -15.99 -9.27
CA GLY A 749 35.31 -16.50 -10.25
C GLY A 749 35.24 -15.83 -11.64
N GLY A 750 34.07 -15.48 -12.14
CA GLY A 750 33.93 -14.77 -13.43
C GLY A 750 33.31 -13.39 -13.34
N ARG A 751 32.68 -13.07 -12.22
CA ARG A 751 32.04 -11.78 -11.99
C ARG A 751 33.03 -10.69 -11.58
N CYS A 752 32.68 -9.46 -11.76
CA CYS A 752 33.37 -8.33 -11.12
C CYS A 752 33.17 -8.40 -9.61
N GLU A 753 34.24 -8.47 -8.83
CA GLU A 753 34.12 -8.57 -7.39
C GLU A 753 33.86 -7.19 -6.73
N ALA A 754 34.19 -6.06 -7.36
CA ALA A 754 33.91 -4.72 -6.85
C ALA A 754 32.38 -4.46 -6.73
N CYS A 755 31.60 -4.78 -7.76
CA CYS A 755 30.13 -4.69 -7.73
C CYS A 755 29.47 -6.05 -7.48
N GLN A 756 30.23 -7.10 -7.24
CA GLN A 756 29.74 -8.47 -7.04
C GLN A 756 28.81 -9.00 -8.14
N GLY A 757 28.94 -8.47 -9.36
CA GLY A 757 28.13 -8.83 -10.52
C GLY A 757 26.86 -7.99 -10.73
N ASP A 758 26.64 -6.97 -9.92
CA ASP A 758 25.47 -6.08 -10.10
C ASP A 758 25.63 -5.12 -11.28
N GLY A 759 26.88 -4.79 -11.65
CA GLY A 759 27.20 -3.78 -12.67
C GLY A 759 27.11 -2.35 -12.15
N VAL A 760 26.44 -2.16 -11.02
CA VAL A 760 26.23 -0.90 -10.31
C VAL A 760 26.61 -1.03 -8.84
N ILE A 761 26.96 0.08 -8.21
CA ILE A 761 27.20 0.17 -6.77
C ILE A 761 26.03 0.93 -6.17
N LYS A 762 25.38 0.32 -5.17
CA LYS A 762 24.29 0.93 -4.41
C LYS A 762 24.89 1.85 -3.34
N ILE A 763 24.50 3.11 -3.37
CA ILE A 763 24.82 4.10 -2.32
C ILE A 763 23.54 4.27 -1.49
N GLU A 764 23.55 3.79 -0.25
CA GLU A 764 22.41 3.91 0.66
C GLU A 764 22.34 5.33 1.21
N MET A 765 21.21 5.97 1.00
CA MET A 765 20.92 7.33 1.46
C MET A 765 19.86 7.27 2.56
N HIS A 766 20.22 7.45 3.82
CA HIS A 766 19.34 7.24 4.98
C HIS A 766 18.01 8.01 4.94
N PHE A 767 17.94 9.15 4.25
CA PHE A 767 16.74 10.01 4.17
C PHE A 767 16.24 10.26 2.74
N LEU A 768 16.93 9.76 1.74
CA LEU A 768 16.62 9.90 0.31
C LEU A 768 16.55 8.52 -0.34
N PRO A 769 15.95 8.37 -1.53
CA PRO A 769 16.01 7.14 -2.30
C PRO A 769 17.46 6.72 -2.56
N ASP A 770 17.72 5.41 -2.49
CA ASP A 770 19.03 4.85 -2.78
C ASP A 770 19.48 5.21 -4.20
N VAL A 771 20.74 5.63 -4.36
CA VAL A 771 21.33 5.95 -5.66
C VAL A 771 22.16 4.77 -6.16
N TYR A 772 22.00 4.43 -7.42
CA TYR A 772 22.76 3.38 -8.10
C TYR A 772 23.74 4.03 -9.08
N VAL A 773 25.03 3.87 -8.83
CA VAL A 773 26.09 4.41 -9.66
C VAL A 773 26.77 3.28 -10.43
N GLU A 774 27.12 3.52 -11.69
CA GLU A 774 27.83 2.53 -12.50
C GLU A 774 29.18 2.12 -11.83
N CYS A 775 29.49 0.83 -11.85
CA CYS A 775 30.72 0.33 -11.27
C CYS A 775 31.94 0.76 -12.08
N GLU A 776 32.81 1.57 -11.51
CA GLU A 776 34.02 2.08 -12.17
C GLU A 776 34.98 0.97 -12.67
N THR A 777 35.04 -0.16 -11.94
CA THR A 777 35.93 -1.28 -12.26
C THR A 777 35.50 -2.04 -13.52
N CYS A 778 34.21 -2.34 -13.64
CA CYS A 778 33.70 -3.12 -14.79
C CYS A 778 32.91 -2.27 -15.79
N LYS A 779 32.66 -1.00 -15.52
CA LYS A 779 31.88 -0.07 -16.35
C LYS A 779 30.57 -0.73 -16.81
N GLY A 780 29.78 -1.19 -15.85
CA GLY A 780 28.50 -1.83 -16.10
C GLY A 780 28.57 -3.27 -16.63
N ALA A 781 29.73 -3.78 -17.07
CA ALA A 781 29.86 -5.08 -17.74
C ALA A 781 29.62 -6.30 -16.83
N ARG A 782 29.56 -6.16 -15.49
CA ARG A 782 29.27 -7.22 -14.50
C ARG A 782 30.32 -8.32 -14.32
N TYR A 783 31.26 -8.48 -15.26
CA TYR A 783 32.28 -9.53 -15.30
C TYR A 783 33.70 -8.99 -15.13
N ASN A 784 34.61 -9.87 -14.78
CA ASN A 784 36.02 -9.56 -14.79
C ASN A 784 36.57 -9.62 -16.23
N ARG A 785 37.78 -9.05 -16.42
CA ARG A 785 38.40 -8.88 -17.73
C ARG A 785 38.61 -10.20 -18.47
N GLU A 786 39.03 -11.26 -17.76
CA GLU A 786 39.37 -12.56 -18.34
C GLU A 786 38.12 -13.27 -18.90
N THR A 787 36.95 -13.10 -18.24
CA THR A 787 35.69 -13.64 -18.72
C THR A 787 35.20 -12.91 -19.98
N LEU A 788 35.45 -11.59 -20.08
CA LEU A 788 35.06 -10.76 -21.21
C LEU A 788 35.93 -10.99 -22.47
N GLU A 789 37.11 -11.61 -22.32
CA GLU A 789 37.96 -12.02 -23.45
C GLU A 789 37.33 -13.10 -24.31
N VAL A 790 36.51 -13.99 -23.70
CA VAL A 790 35.82 -15.06 -24.46
C VAL A 790 34.71 -14.45 -25.31
N ARG A 791 34.81 -14.63 -26.61
CA ARG A 791 33.91 -14.02 -27.59
C ARG A 791 33.28 -15.03 -28.53
N PHE A 792 32.00 -14.82 -28.82
CA PHE A 792 31.26 -15.52 -29.88
C PHE A 792 30.84 -14.52 -30.94
N LYS A 793 31.19 -14.74 -32.22
CA LYS A 793 30.97 -13.77 -33.31
C LYS A 793 31.44 -12.34 -32.95
N GLY A 794 32.56 -12.22 -32.24
CA GLY A 794 33.14 -10.95 -31.81
C GLY A 794 32.51 -10.30 -30.58
N LYS A 795 31.49 -10.88 -29.98
CA LYS A 795 30.77 -10.38 -28.83
C LYS A 795 31.06 -11.18 -27.57
N SER A 796 31.33 -10.50 -26.46
CA SER A 796 31.45 -11.08 -25.11
C SER A 796 30.06 -11.38 -24.51
N ILE A 797 30.02 -12.09 -23.40
CA ILE A 797 28.77 -12.33 -22.69
C ILE A 797 28.12 -11.03 -22.16
N ALA A 798 28.88 -10.02 -21.80
CA ALA A 798 28.38 -8.72 -21.41
C ALA A 798 27.74 -8.00 -22.61
N ASP A 799 28.38 -8.03 -23.78
CA ASP A 799 27.80 -7.49 -25.02
C ASP A 799 26.47 -8.15 -25.36
N VAL A 800 26.36 -9.48 -25.14
CA VAL A 800 25.08 -10.22 -25.34
C VAL A 800 23.99 -9.77 -24.38
N LEU A 801 24.33 -9.51 -23.13
CA LEU A 801 23.37 -8.97 -22.16
C LEU A 801 22.93 -7.55 -22.50
N ASP A 802 23.78 -6.77 -23.17
CA ASP A 802 23.49 -5.42 -23.61
C ASP A 802 22.75 -5.34 -24.98
N MET A 803 22.66 -6.46 -25.73
CA MET A 803 21.85 -6.55 -26.93
C MET A 803 20.37 -6.35 -26.63
N THR A 804 19.64 -5.77 -27.59
CA THR A 804 18.18 -5.84 -27.60
C THR A 804 17.73 -7.29 -27.82
N VAL A 805 16.50 -7.61 -27.44
CA VAL A 805 15.92 -8.95 -27.69
C VAL A 805 15.88 -9.23 -29.20
N GLU A 806 15.60 -8.24 -30.05
CA GLU A 806 15.58 -8.32 -31.49
C GLU A 806 16.97 -8.66 -32.05
N ASP A 807 18.02 -7.99 -31.60
CA ASP A 807 19.41 -8.27 -32.00
C ASP A 807 19.84 -9.65 -31.51
N ALA A 808 19.49 -10.03 -30.29
CA ALA A 808 19.82 -11.32 -29.71
C ALA A 808 19.12 -12.48 -30.44
N GLN A 809 17.89 -12.29 -30.90
CA GLN A 809 17.16 -13.24 -31.72
C GLN A 809 17.92 -13.55 -33.02
N THR A 810 18.35 -12.50 -33.73
CA THR A 810 19.13 -12.60 -34.96
C THR A 810 20.52 -13.20 -34.71
N PHE A 811 21.18 -12.76 -33.63
CA PHE A 811 22.52 -13.22 -33.26
C PHE A 811 22.57 -14.73 -32.96
N PHE A 812 21.56 -15.25 -32.29
CA PHE A 812 21.39 -16.64 -31.89
C PHE A 812 20.46 -17.45 -32.83
N ALA A 813 20.22 -17.00 -34.04
CA ALA A 813 19.31 -17.68 -34.99
C ALA A 813 19.59 -19.18 -35.17
N ALA A 814 20.88 -19.58 -35.10
CA ALA A 814 21.33 -20.97 -35.23
C ALA A 814 21.29 -21.76 -33.89
N VAL A 815 20.89 -21.16 -32.78
CA VAL A 815 20.86 -21.80 -31.43
C VAL A 815 19.42 -21.89 -30.94
N PRO A 816 18.67 -22.96 -31.23
CA PRO A 816 17.23 -23.06 -30.96
C PRO A 816 16.84 -22.78 -29.50
N SER A 817 17.64 -23.31 -28.56
CA SER A 817 17.35 -23.14 -27.10
C SER A 817 17.39 -21.70 -26.60
N ILE A 818 18.12 -20.80 -27.25
CA ILE A 818 18.17 -19.37 -26.96
C ILE A 818 17.14 -18.65 -27.83
N ARG A 819 17.09 -18.96 -29.13
CA ARG A 819 16.20 -18.34 -30.11
C ARG A 819 14.73 -18.43 -29.66
N GLU A 820 14.25 -19.63 -29.26
CA GLU A 820 12.87 -19.83 -28.81
C GLU A 820 12.48 -18.89 -27.61
N LYS A 821 13.44 -18.59 -26.74
CA LYS A 821 13.21 -17.64 -25.62
C LYS A 821 13.14 -16.20 -26.13
N MET A 822 13.96 -15.83 -27.09
CA MET A 822 13.93 -14.52 -27.74
C MET A 822 12.64 -14.37 -28.56
N ASP A 823 12.25 -15.40 -29.32
CA ASP A 823 10.98 -15.42 -30.07
C ASP A 823 9.77 -15.18 -29.15
N ALA A 824 9.75 -15.79 -27.96
CA ALA A 824 8.67 -15.57 -26.97
C ALA A 824 8.62 -14.13 -26.47
N LEU A 825 9.77 -13.47 -26.25
CA LEU A 825 9.84 -12.06 -25.88
C LEU A 825 9.42 -11.14 -27.04
N MET A 826 9.82 -11.45 -28.27
CA MET A 826 9.39 -10.73 -29.48
C MET A 826 7.88 -10.74 -29.66
N ARG A 827 7.25 -11.92 -29.46
CA ARG A 827 5.80 -12.10 -29.60
C ARG A 827 4.96 -11.24 -28.65
N VAL A 828 5.48 -10.96 -27.45
CA VAL A 828 4.82 -10.06 -26.51
C VAL A 828 5.19 -8.58 -26.71
N GLY A 829 5.87 -8.23 -27.82
CA GLY A 829 6.21 -6.85 -28.16
C GLY A 829 7.39 -6.28 -27.37
N LEU A 830 8.29 -7.12 -26.85
CA LEU A 830 9.46 -6.70 -26.07
C LEU A 830 10.78 -6.77 -26.84
N GLY A 831 10.75 -6.60 -28.18
CA GLY A 831 11.95 -6.63 -29.02
C GLY A 831 12.98 -5.56 -28.67
N TYR A 832 12.54 -4.43 -28.19
CA TYR A 832 13.34 -3.24 -27.89
C TYR A 832 14.09 -3.27 -26.56
N ILE A 833 13.66 -4.09 -25.58
CA ILE A 833 14.35 -4.16 -24.28
C ILE A 833 15.67 -4.90 -24.39
N LYS A 834 16.63 -4.57 -23.53
CA LYS A 834 17.90 -5.31 -23.46
C LYS A 834 17.73 -6.65 -22.76
N VAL A 835 18.39 -7.68 -23.25
CA VAL A 835 18.36 -9.06 -22.70
C VAL A 835 18.77 -9.08 -21.22
N GLY A 836 19.77 -8.27 -20.85
CA GLY A 836 20.28 -8.12 -19.48
C GLY A 836 19.75 -6.88 -18.73
N GLN A 837 18.69 -6.22 -19.21
CA GLN A 837 18.11 -5.04 -18.55
C GLN A 837 17.72 -5.34 -17.11
N GLN A 838 18.07 -4.47 -16.18
CA GLN A 838 17.79 -4.68 -14.77
C GLN A 838 16.28 -4.71 -14.52
N ALA A 839 15.82 -5.64 -13.68
CA ALA A 839 14.39 -5.76 -13.35
C ALA A 839 13.79 -4.49 -12.72
N THR A 840 14.61 -3.69 -12.06
CA THR A 840 14.22 -2.42 -11.42
C THR A 840 13.99 -1.27 -12.39
N THR A 841 14.48 -1.39 -13.63
CA THR A 841 14.31 -0.37 -14.68
C THR A 841 13.17 -0.70 -15.66
N LEU A 842 12.56 -1.89 -15.53
CA LEU A 842 11.40 -2.27 -16.33
C LEU A 842 10.14 -1.60 -15.80
N SER A 843 9.29 -1.12 -16.69
CA SER A 843 7.93 -0.70 -16.32
C SER A 843 7.09 -1.89 -15.86
N GLY A 844 5.99 -1.62 -15.15
CA GLY A 844 5.07 -2.69 -14.70
C GLY A 844 4.53 -3.54 -15.85
N GLY A 845 4.14 -2.91 -16.96
CA GLY A 845 3.68 -3.60 -18.16
C GLY A 845 4.77 -4.42 -18.86
N GLU A 846 6.02 -3.92 -18.90
CA GLU A 846 7.15 -4.70 -19.43
C GLU A 846 7.43 -5.93 -18.56
N ALA A 847 7.47 -5.77 -17.23
CA ALA A 847 7.66 -6.87 -16.29
C ALA A 847 6.57 -7.95 -16.46
N GLN A 848 5.32 -7.53 -16.64
CA GLN A 848 4.18 -8.43 -16.88
C GLN A 848 4.33 -9.20 -18.19
N ARG A 849 4.71 -8.52 -19.29
CA ARG A 849 4.97 -9.15 -20.60
C ARG A 849 6.15 -10.11 -20.56
N VAL A 850 7.22 -9.82 -19.79
CA VAL A 850 8.32 -10.77 -19.55
C VAL A 850 7.81 -12.04 -18.84
N LYS A 851 6.89 -11.89 -17.86
CA LYS A 851 6.27 -13.05 -17.19
C LYS A 851 5.44 -13.87 -18.17
N LEU A 852 4.65 -13.21 -19.00
CA LEU A 852 3.85 -13.87 -20.05
C LEU A 852 4.74 -14.64 -21.05
N SER A 853 5.83 -14.05 -21.54
CA SER A 853 6.76 -14.69 -22.48
C SER A 853 7.35 -15.99 -21.93
N LYS A 854 7.62 -16.03 -20.60
CA LYS A 854 8.09 -17.25 -19.94
C LYS A 854 7.06 -18.38 -20.02
N GLU A 855 5.78 -18.06 -19.86
CA GLU A 855 4.71 -19.06 -19.92
C GLU A 855 4.47 -19.54 -21.37
N LEU A 856 4.56 -18.65 -22.36
CA LEU A 856 4.50 -19.00 -23.78
C LEU A 856 5.61 -19.97 -24.21
N SER A 857 6.78 -19.88 -23.59
CA SER A 857 7.91 -20.75 -23.89
C SER A 857 7.81 -22.14 -23.25
N LYS A 858 6.74 -22.43 -22.49
CA LYS A 858 6.48 -23.72 -21.88
C LYS A 858 5.45 -24.52 -22.70
N ARG A 859 5.53 -25.85 -22.64
CA ARG A 859 4.53 -26.72 -23.26
C ARG A 859 3.19 -26.55 -22.51
N SER A 860 2.14 -26.21 -23.25
CA SER A 860 0.79 -26.06 -22.71
C SER A 860 0.16 -27.43 -22.42
N THR A 861 -0.55 -27.53 -21.28
CA THR A 861 -1.38 -28.69 -20.94
C THR A 861 -2.84 -28.51 -21.40
N GLY A 862 -3.23 -27.30 -21.83
CA GLY A 862 -4.62 -26.98 -22.17
C GLY A 862 -5.58 -26.90 -20.96
N ARG A 863 -5.06 -26.95 -19.72
CA ARG A 863 -5.86 -26.95 -18.49
C ARG A 863 -5.29 -25.96 -17.44
N THR A 864 -4.60 -24.93 -17.92
CA THR A 864 -4.06 -23.87 -17.06
C THR A 864 -5.03 -22.70 -17.00
N LEU A 865 -5.20 -22.14 -15.79
CA LEU A 865 -5.89 -20.87 -15.56
C LEU A 865 -4.83 -19.77 -15.49
N TYR A 866 -4.86 -18.84 -16.44
CA TYR A 866 -4.07 -17.61 -16.40
C TYR A 866 -4.93 -16.48 -15.87
N ILE A 867 -4.41 -15.74 -14.90
CA ILE A 867 -5.05 -14.53 -14.37
C ILE A 867 -4.10 -13.37 -14.63
N LEU A 868 -4.61 -12.31 -15.27
CA LEU A 868 -3.87 -11.11 -15.59
C LEU A 868 -4.58 -9.88 -15.00
N ASP A 869 -3.81 -9.01 -14.37
CA ASP A 869 -4.30 -7.76 -13.80
C ASP A 869 -3.87 -6.59 -14.69
N GLU A 870 -4.83 -5.97 -15.35
CA GLU A 870 -4.68 -4.82 -16.25
C GLU A 870 -3.48 -4.95 -17.24
N PRO A 871 -3.43 -5.98 -18.07
CA PRO A 871 -2.27 -6.27 -18.91
C PRO A 871 -2.02 -5.24 -20.02
N THR A 872 -2.97 -4.35 -20.31
CA THR A 872 -2.82 -3.30 -21.32
C THR A 872 -2.31 -1.98 -20.79
N THR A 873 -2.00 -1.93 -19.50
CA THR A 873 -1.42 -0.74 -18.86
C THR A 873 -0.16 -0.26 -19.59
N GLY A 874 -0.14 1.01 -19.97
CA GLY A 874 0.99 1.64 -20.67
C GLY A 874 1.21 1.14 -22.10
N LEU A 875 0.23 0.52 -22.74
CA LEU A 875 0.32 0.02 -24.09
C LEU A 875 -0.41 0.90 -25.10
N HIS A 876 0.29 1.21 -26.18
CA HIS A 876 -0.33 1.78 -27.37
C HIS A 876 -1.28 0.76 -28.04
N PHE A 877 -2.29 1.21 -28.79
CA PHE A 877 -3.28 0.37 -29.49
C PHE A 877 -2.65 -0.79 -30.27
N GLU A 878 -1.55 -0.58 -31.00
CA GLU A 878 -0.83 -1.60 -31.74
C GLU A 878 -0.20 -2.65 -30.84
N ASP A 879 0.31 -2.27 -29.68
CA ASP A 879 0.86 -3.20 -28.69
C ASP A 879 -0.25 -4.01 -28.02
N VAL A 880 -1.41 -3.38 -27.77
CA VAL A 880 -2.63 -4.07 -27.28
C VAL A 880 -3.07 -5.14 -28.27
N ARG A 881 -3.09 -4.84 -29.60
CA ARG A 881 -3.45 -5.79 -30.64
C ARG A 881 -2.54 -7.03 -30.60
N LYS A 882 -1.22 -6.84 -30.53
CA LYS A 882 -0.24 -7.93 -30.43
C LYS A 882 -0.43 -8.77 -29.17
N LEU A 883 -0.67 -8.12 -28.04
CA LEU A 883 -0.93 -8.80 -26.77
C LEU A 883 -2.19 -9.67 -26.86
N LEU A 884 -3.26 -9.16 -27.45
CA LEU A 884 -4.52 -9.89 -27.64
C LEU A 884 -4.33 -11.14 -28.51
N GLU A 885 -3.53 -11.08 -29.58
CA GLU A 885 -3.20 -12.26 -30.39
C GLU A 885 -2.60 -13.38 -29.53
N VAL A 886 -1.68 -13.03 -28.63
CA VAL A 886 -1.04 -13.98 -27.72
C VAL A 886 -2.04 -14.54 -26.70
N LEU A 887 -2.89 -13.72 -26.11
CA LEU A 887 -3.87 -14.16 -25.12
C LEU A 887 -4.94 -15.07 -25.76
N HIS A 888 -5.40 -14.73 -26.94
CA HIS A 888 -6.34 -15.56 -27.69
C HIS A 888 -5.73 -16.92 -28.11
N GLU A 889 -4.46 -16.94 -28.50
CA GLU A 889 -3.75 -18.20 -28.79
C GLU A 889 -3.67 -19.12 -27.56
N LEU A 890 -3.40 -18.56 -26.37
CA LEU A 890 -3.42 -19.36 -25.12
C LEU A 890 -4.79 -20.01 -24.88
N VAL A 891 -5.88 -19.30 -25.18
CA VAL A 891 -7.24 -19.84 -25.07
C VAL A 891 -7.50 -20.90 -26.12
N ASP A 892 -7.04 -20.70 -27.37
CA ASP A 892 -7.20 -21.65 -28.47
C ASP A 892 -6.45 -22.97 -28.21
N GLN A 893 -5.39 -22.94 -27.37
CA GLN A 893 -4.70 -24.12 -26.86
C GLN A 893 -5.48 -24.85 -25.74
N GLY A 894 -6.72 -24.42 -25.41
CA GLY A 894 -7.60 -25.02 -24.41
C GLY A 894 -7.49 -24.43 -23.00
N ASN A 895 -6.58 -23.48 -22.76
CA ASN A 895 -6.44 -22.82 -21.45
C ASN A 895 -7.58 -21.85 -21.18
N SER A 896 -7.72 -21.46 -19.94
CA SER A 896 -8.64 -20.40 -19.51
C SER A 896 -7.85 -19.14 -19.18
N VAL A 897 -8.28 -18.00 -19.71
CA VAL A 897 -7.65 -16.70 -19.46
C VAL A 897 -8.68 -15.79 -18.82
N VAL A 898 -8.39 -15.29 -17.63
CA VAL A 898 -9.19 -14.30 -16.90
C VAL A 898 -8.39 -13.02 -16.80
N VAL A 899 -8.94 -11.92 -17.30
CA VAL A 899 -8.28 -10.63 -17.35
C VAL A 899 -9.14 -9.62 -16.59
N ILE A 900 -8.55 -8.89 -15.64
CA ILE A 900 -9.15 -7.69 -15.08
C ILE A 900 -8.80 -6.56 -16.04
N GLU A 901 -9.80 -5.89 -16.62
CA GLU A 901 -9.55 -4.87 -17.62
C GLU A 901 -10.58 -3.74 -17.64
N HIS A 902 -10.08 -2.57 -18.06
CA HIS A 902 -10.87 -1.37 -18.31
C HIS A 902 -10.84 -0.96 -19.79
N ASN A 903 -9.82 -1.41 -20.53
CA ASN A 903 -9.66 -1.10 -21.95
C ASN A 903 -10.78 -1.78 -22.77
N LEU A 904 -11.64 -0.96 -23.37
CA LEU A 904 -12.79 -1.43 -24.12
C LEU A 904 -12.41 -2.24 -25.37
N ASP A 905 -11.24 -1.99 -25.96
CA ASP A 905 -10.72 -2.78 -27.09
C ASP A 905 -10.44 -4.23 -26.70
N VAL A 906 -9.99 -4.45 -25.47
CA VAL A 906 -9.84 -5.80 -24.91
C VAL A 906 -11.21 -6.40 -24.58
N VAL A 907 -12.05 -5.64 -23.89
CA VAL A 907 -13.36 -6.11 -23.42
C VAL A 907 -14.27 -6.53 -24.59
N LYS A 908 -14.27 -5.78 -25.70
CA LYS A 908 -15.05 -6.14 -26.87
C LYS A 908 -14.64 -7.46 -27.53
N THR A 909 -13.38 -7.93 -27.29
CA THR A 909 -12.88 -9.21 -27.84
C THR A 909 -13.17 -10.41 -26.93
N ALA A 910 -13.64 -10.20 -25.69
CA ALA A 910 -13.88 -11.24 -24.72
C ALA A 910 -14.98 -12.23 -25.16
N ASP A 911 -14.82 -13.51 -24.78
CA ASP A 911 -15.88 -14.51 -24.93
C ASP A 911 -16.95 -14.39 -23.85
N TYR A 912 -16.56 -13.86 -22.69
CA TYR A 912 -17.45 -13.71 -21.53
C TYR A 912 -16.98 -12.54 -20.64
N ILE A 913 -17.91 -11.79 -20.14
CA ILE A 913 -17.68 -10.66 -19.25
C ILE A 913 -18.34 -10.94 -17.90
N ILE A 914 -17.66 -10.53 -16.84
CA ILE A 914 -18.20 -10.44 -15.47
C ILE A 914 -18.03 -8.98 -15.06
N ASP A 915 -19.14 -8.24 -15.01
CA ASP A 915 -19.15 -6.82 -14.66
C ASP A 915 -19.51 -6.64 -13.19
N ILE A 916 -18.64 -5.98 -12.43
CA ILE A 916 -18.73 -5.80 -10.99
C ILE A 916 -18.90 -4.32 -10.65
N GLY A 917 -19.89 -4.03 -9.83
CA GLY A 917 -20.23 -2.67 -9.45
C GLY A 917 -21.45 -2.63 -8.53
N PRO A 918 -22.38 -1.70 -8.74
CA PRO A 918 -22.37 -0.63 -9.76
C PRO A 918 -21.39 0.52 -9.46
N GLU A 919 -21.02 0.70 -8.18
CA GLU A 919 -20.15 1.77 -7.72
C GLU A 919 -18.84 1.21 -7.10
N GLY A 920 -17.93 2.09 -6.69
CA GLY A 920 -16.74 1.72 -5.90
C GLY A 920 -17.04 1.64 -4.40
N GLY A 921 -16.16 0.98 -3.63
CA GLY A 921 -16.28 0.86 -2.17
C GLY A 921 -17.55 0.12 -1.73
N ASP A 922 -18.21 0.60 -0.70
CA ASP A 922 -19.41 -0.03 -0.11
C ASP A 922 -20.63 -0.03 -1.05
N GLY A 923 -20.69 0.91 -1.99
CA GLY A 923 -21.69 0.91 -3.06
C GLY A 923 -21.47 -0.13 -4.15
N GLY A 924 -20.35 -0.85 -4.11
CA GLY A 924 -19.93 -1.88 -5.07
C GLY A 924 -20.07 -3.30 -4.56
N GLY A 925 -19.19 -4.16 -5.04
CA GLY A 925 -19.08 -5.53 -4.55
C GLY A 925 -20.18 -6.48 -4.97
N ARG A 926 -20.94 -6.14 -6.02
CA ARG A 926 -22.01 -6.98 -6.60
C ARG A 926 -21.71 -7.28 -8.06
N VAL A 927 -22.21 -8.41 -8.55
CA VAL A 927 -22.20 -8.71 -9.99
C VAL A 927 -23.38 -7.99 -10.62
N VAL A 928 -23.08 -7.03 -11.49
CA VAL A 928 -24.07 -6.20 -12.23
C VAL A 928 -24.57 -6.95 -13.47
N ALA A 929 -23.63 -7.52 -14.23
CA ALA A 929 -23.95 -8.25 -15.45
C ALA A 929 -22.95 -9.38 -15.70
N THR A 930 -23.42 -10.46 -16.36
CA THR A 930 -22.57 -11.54 -16.86
C THR A 930 -23.05 -12.01 -18.23
N GLY A 931 -22.15 -12.35 -19.10
CA GLY A 931 -22.48 -12.88 -20.41
C GLY A 931 -21.49 -12.51 -21.49
N THR A 932 -21.91 -12.63 -22.76
CA THR A 932 -21.11 -12.11 -23.88
C THR A 932 -21.12 -10.58 -23.88
N PRO A 933 -20.14 -9.92 -24.51
CA PRO A 933 -20.11 -8.46 -24.63
C PRO A 933 -21.45 -7.86 -25.10
N GLU A 934 -22.11 -8.50 -26.04
CA GLU A 934 -23.39 -8.08 -26.59
C GLU A 934 -24.51 -8.09 -25.53
N LYS A 935 -24.55 -9.12 -24.67
CA LYS A 935 -25.50 -9.23 -23.57
C LYS A 935 -25.27 -8.17 -22.49
N VAL A 936 -24.00 -7.94 -22.14
CA VAL A 936 -23.65 -6.93 -21.13
C VAL A 936 -23.96 -5.52 -21.62
N ALA A 937 -23.79 -5.24 -22.91
CA ALA A 937 -24.14 -3.97 -23.54
C ALA A 937 -25.65 -3.62 -23.49
N GLU A 938 -26.52 -4.61 -23.25
CA GLU A 938 -27.98 -4.42 -23.12
C GLU A 938 -28.41 -4.14 -21.67
N VAL A 939 -27.55 -4.35 -20.69
CA VAL A 939 -27.84 -4.15 -19.26
C VAL A 939 -27.70 -2.67 -18.92
N ALA A 940 -28.79 -2.00 -18.59
CA ALA A 940 -28.82 -0.57 -18.32
C ALA A 940 -27.98 -0.13 -17.10
N GLU A 941 -27.86 -0.99 -16.10
CA GLU A 941 -27.08 -0.74 -14.88
C GLU A 941 -25.57 -0.90 -15.08
N SER A 942 -25.15 -1.53 -16.19
CA SER A 942 -23.74 -1.75 -16.50
C SER A 942 -23.11 -0.50 -17.11
N HIS A 943 -22.24 0.16 -16.36
CA HIS A 943 -21.44 1.26 -16.91
C HIS A 943 -20.55 0.75 -18.05
N THR A 944 -19.88 -0.39 -17.88
CA THR A 944 -19.10 -1.01 -18.94
C THR A 944 -19.93 -1.29 -20.19
N GLY A 945 -21.14 -1.82 -20.02
CA GLY A 945 -22.07 -2.08 -21.12
C GLY A 945 -22.45 -0.83 -21.90
N ARG A 946 -22.67 0.28 -21.20
CA ARG A 946 -23.00 1.58 -21.81
C ARG A 946 -21.91 2.08 -22.76
N TYR A 947 -20.64 2.04 -22.32
CA TYR A 947 -19.51 2.48 -23.16
C TYR A 947 -19.15 1.46 -24.24
N LEU A 948 -19.40 0.17 -24.01
CA LEU A 948 -19.13 -0.90 -24.97
C LEU A 948 -20.13 -0.91 -26.15
N LYS A 949 -21.36 -0.52 -25.90
CA LYS A 949 -22.46 -0.56 -26.89
C LYS A 949 -22.13 0.13 -28.23
N PRO A 950 -21.62 1.36 -28.26
CA PRO A 950 -21.25 2.01 -29.52
C PRO A 950 -20.18 1.26 -30.31
N MET A 951 -19.21 0.63 -29.62
CA MET A 951 -18.12 -0.07 -30.25
C MET A 951 -18.55 -1.40 -30.91
N LEU A 952 -19.53 -2.08 -30.33
CA LEU A 952 -20.05 -3.33 -30.89
C LEU A 952 -20.96 -3.10 -32.11
N TYR A 953 -21.68 -2.00 -32.16
CA TYR A 953 -22.69 -1.72 -33.23
C TYR A 953 -22.19 -0.78 -34.33
N LYS A 954 -21.00 -0.15 -34.20
CA LYS A 954 -20.36 0.62 -35.29
C LYS A 954 -20.15 -0.22 -36.57
N GLN A 955 -19.79 -1.49 -36.39
CA GLN A 955 -19.49 -2.41 -37.51
C GLN A 955 -20.74 -2.83 -38.32
N THR A 956 -21.95 -2.74 -37.79
CA THR A 956 -23.16 -3.11 -38.51
C THR A 956 -23.59 -2.05 -39.53
N LYS A 957 -23.11 -0.81 -39.41
CA LYS A 957 -23.41 0.26 -40.38
C LYS A 957 -22.48 0.28 -41.61
N VAL A 958 -21.25 -0.12 -41.46
CA VAL A 958 -20.25 -0.17 -42.57
C VAL A 958 -20.39 -1.41 -43.43
N ALA A 959 -21.01 -2.49 -42.93
CA ALA A 959 -21.32 -3.69 -43.73
C ALA A 959 -22.71 -3.61 -44.47
N ALA A 960 -23.43 -2.53 -44.30
CA ALA A 960 -24.76 -2.29 -44.91
C ALA A 960 -24.77 -1.16 -45.97
N GLU A 961 -23.64 -0.50 -46.20
CA GLU A 961 -23.36 0.38 -47.34
C GLU A 961 -22.32 -0.30 -48.28
#